data_97105dd253dc58c4b80e0406243bf94b
#
_entry.id   97105dd253dc58c4b80e0406243bf94b
#
_cell.length_a   1.000
_cell.length_b   1.000
_cell.length_c   1.000
_cell.angle_alpha   90.00
_cell.angle_beta   90.00
_cell.angle_gamma   90.00
#
_symmetry.space_group_name_H-M   'P 1'
#
loop_
_entity.id
_entity.type
_entity.pdbx_description
1 polymer ?
#
loop_
_entity_poly.entity_id
_entity_poly.type
_entity_poly.pdbx_seq_one_letter_code
_entity_poly.pdbx_strand_id
1 'polypeptide(L)'
;MSTTAQQRASNLFVGSPIERLEDLRFLTGRGQYIDDLAADNMLHAAILRSSVAHGRIRSIDTKAALAGPGVHAVITAADIGTVPTIPLRHDPTPAIRRFEQPVIANGKVRYVGEPIAVVLADSAALAEDALEAVVVDIEPLTAVAERDIARKDEIILFETVGTNVPDTITAVRGDADDAVFKNAPYRRRERFSVQRHAAVPMEPRGLLAEWDAQNGRITVSGVCKVPFTNRRALAQMMSLPEPSVRMVEYDVGGGFGARGEFYPEDFLIPFAARLTGRPIKWTEDRRENLTALNHARDMECDLEIACEKDGTLIALRAQAFTDIGAYVRTNGATAARNISQVLPGPYRIPHVRIGVSLVITNKTPVGTYRGPGRFESDFCRERLFDMAAADLGIDRVEFRRRNLIREADMPYALPTVLELDIESECDSGDYQITLDRCLNEIKWAERSKLNGKLIDGRHHGIAVGCYLEGGGTGPRENVRLAVEADGSISLFVGSSSVGQGVETVFAQIAADALEVPMERINRVLHGSTDYVTQGYGSFSSRSIVMGGNAIMDAAQKLRTLIREAAAKKLNCGANDIVFDRGMAVGPAPARAAIELKEFAGLTADGTFASDKRTYSYGAHAAYVAVDAKTGHVELIDYVAVEDVGRIVNPLTLHGQCIGAVVQGLGGTFLEHFVYDENGQLLTGSFADYLMPTASDFPQIRAIALEDKPSPLNPMGAKGAGEGGIIPVGGVVANAVAAALGSFAVQPRELPLSPARLWQMIQDARAAGGSR
;
A
#
# COMPACT_ATOMS: atom_id res chain seq x y z
N MET A 1 -20.34 -18.86 -22.22
CA MET A 1 -20.28 -20.15 -21.52
C MET A 1 -19.12 -20.95 -22.04
N SER A 2 -18.16 -21.32 -21.22
CA SER A 2 -17.38 -22.54 -21.32
C SER A 2 -15.88 -22.50 -21.05
N THR A 3 -15.18 -21.40 -21.18
CA THR A 3 -13.73 -21.39 -20.88
C THR A 3 -13.41 -21.47 -19.38
N THR A 4 -14.22 -20.88 -18.52
CA THR A 4 -14.03 -20.88 -17.06
C THR A 4 -14.35 -22.23 -16.40
N ALA A 5 -15.37 -22.93 -16.89
CA ALA A 5 -15.76 -24.25 -16.32
C ALA A 5 -14.77 -25.36 -16.71
N GLN A 6 -14.20 -25.30 -17.92
CA GLN A 6 -13.22 -26.28 -18.37
C GLN A 6 -11.85 -26.10 -17.71
N GLN A 7 -11.45 -24.83 -17.41
CA GLN A 7 -10.22 -24.52 -16.66
C GLN A 7 -10.33 -24.95 -15.18
N ARG A 8 -11.52 -24.80 -14.54
CA ARG A 8 -11.75 -25.25 -13.16
C ARG A 8 -11.58 -26.76 -12.97
N ALA A 9 -11.86 -27.57 -13.97
CA ALA A 9 -11.74 -29.02 -13.89
C ALA A 9 -10.29 -29.54 -13.93
N SER A 10 -9.32 -28.70 -14.28
CA SER A 10 -7.90 -29.07 -14.40
C SER A 10 -7.02 -28.58 -13.22
N ASN A 11 -7.49 -27.63 -12.41
CA ASN A 11 -6.71 -27.08 -11.30
C ASN A 11 -6.90 -27.91 -10.02
N LEU A 12 -5.81 -28.39 -9.43
CA LEU A 12 -5.82 -29.15 -8.18
C LEU A 12 -5.59 -28.24 -6.97
N PHE A 13 -4.76 -27.21 -7.11
CA PHE A 13 -4.29 -26.36 -6.02
C PHE A 13 -4.81 -24.93 -6.11
N VAL A 14 -4.84 -24.31 -7.29
CA VAL A 14 -5.41 -22.97 -7.50
C VAL A 14 -6.91 -22.99 -7.20
N GLY A 15 -7.35 -22.17 -6.25
CA GLY A 15 -8.71 -22.12 -5.73
C GLY A 15 -8.92 -22.93 -4.44
N SER A 16 -7.89 -23.67 -3.99
CA SER A 16 -7.95 -24.46 -2.75
C SER A 16 -7.38 -23.68 -1.57
N PRO A 17 -7.95 -23.83 -0.35
CA PRO A 17 -7.49 -23.15 0.86
C PRO A 17 -6.29 -23.89 1.46
N ILE A 18 -5.14 -23.79 0.80
CA ILE A 18 -3.88 -24.39 1.27
C ILE A 18 -3.33 -23.56 2.43
N GLU A 19 -2.95 -24.21 3.52
CA GLU A 19 -2.24 -23.59 4.64
C GLU A 19 -0.89 -23.04 4.17
N ARG A 20 -0.44 -21.91 4.75
CA ARG A 20 0.78 -21.26 4.30
C ARG A 20 2.00 -22.15 4.59
N LEU A 21 2.81 -22.39 3.56
CA LEU A 21 4.05 -23.18 3.66
C LEU A 21 5.06 -22.52 4.62
N GLU A 22 5.11 -21.18 4.58
CA GLU A 22 5.99 -20.36 5.40
C GLU A 22 5.62 -20.36 6.89
N ASP A 23 4.39 -20.66 7.28
CA ASP A 23 3.94 -20.63 8.68
C ASP A 23 4.72 -21.59 9.56
N LEU A 24 5.11 -22.76 9.05
CA LEU A 24 5.84 -23.74 9.85
C LEU A 24 7.18 -23.20 10.38
N ARG A 25 7.94 -22.44 9.55
CA ARG A 25 9.18 -21.85 10.01
C ARG A 25 8.94 -20.73 11.03
N PHE A 26 7.88 -19.93 10.86
CA PHE A 26 7.52 -18.86 11.81
C PHE A 26 7.07 -19.43 13.16
N LEU A 27 6.15 -20.41 13.16
CA LEU A 27 5.61 -21.02 14.36
C LEU A 27 6.67 -21.83 15.16
N THR A 28 7.74 -22.26 14.50
CA THR A 28 8.85 -23.01 15.15
C THR A 28 10.05 -22.13 15.46
N GLY A 29 9.93 -20.79 15.33
CA GLY A 29 11.02 -19.85 15.64
C GLY A 29 12.21 -19.93 14.67
N ARG A 30 11.97 -20.32 13.42
CA ARG A 30 13.00 -20.43 12.37
C ARG A 30 12.90 -19.29 11.34
N GLY A 31 11.99 -18.35 11.55
CA GLY A 31 11.95 -17.10 10.78
C GLY A 31 13.23 -16.31 11.00
N GLN A 32 13.71 -15.64 9.97
CA GLN A 32 14.91 -14.79 10.03
C GLN A 32 14.52 -13.36 9.65
N TYR A 33 14.42 -12.52 10.66
CA TYR A 33 14.14 -11.09 10.51
C TYR A 33 15.44 -10.30 10.58
N ILE A 34 15.38 -9.02 10.26
CA ILE A 34 16.59 -8.17 10.26
C ILE A 34 17.31 -8.17 11.62
N ASP A 35 16.57 -8.25 12.72
CA ASP A 35 17.15 -8.24 14.06
C ASP A 35 17.90 -9.53 14.40
N ASP A 36 17.55 -10.65 13.75
CA ASP A 36 18.24 -11.95 13.88
C ASP A 36 19.57 -12.01 13.09
N LEU A 37 19.79 -11.07 12.16
CA LEU A 37 20.99 -11.11 11.31
C LEU A 37 22.22 -10.58 12.07
N ALA A 38 23.34 -11.25 11.89
CA ALA A 38 24.64 -10.84 12.43
C ALA A 38 25.75 -11.11 11.40
N ALA A 39 26.82 -10.33 11.47
CA ALA A 39 28.03 -10.51 10.70
C ALA A 39 29.25 -10.39 11.62
N ASP A 40 30.34 -11.09 11.27
CA ASP A 40 31.57 -11.01 12.04
C ASP A 40 32.13 -9.59 12.03
N ASN A 41 32.55 -9.12 13.22
CA ASN A 41 33.17 -7.80 13.38
C ASN A 41 32.27 -6.62 12.94
N MET A 42 30.96 -6.79 13.03
CA MET A 42 30.01 -5.72 12.66
C MET A 42 30.03 -4.56 13.66
N LEU A 43 29.68 -3.39 13.18
CA LEU A 43 29.33 -2.22 13.99
C LEU A 43 27.81 -2.03 14.01
N HIS A 44 27.34 -1.39 15.06
CA HIS A 44 25.97 -0.96 15.20
C HIS A 44 25.87 0.54 14.93
N ALA A 45 24.86 0.92 14.16
CA ALA A 45 24.55 2.31 13.87
C ALA A 45 23.37 2.80 14.70
N ALA A 46 23.49 4.01 15.25
CA ALA A 46 22.39 4.80 15.79
C ALA A 46 22.31 6.13 15.04
N ILE A 47 21.10 6.66 14.83
CA ILE A 47 20.88 7.85 14.00
C ILE A 47 20.41 9.02 14.85
N LEU A 48 21.22 10.07 14.93
CA LEU A 48 20.80 11.31 15.54
C LEU A 48 19.80 12.02 14.62
N ARG A 49 18.61 12.22 15.14
CA ARG A 49 17.51 12.86 14.42
C ARG A 49 17.22 14.25 14.98
N SER A 50 16.72 15.13 14.11
CA SER A 50 16.31 16.48 14.53
C SER A 50 15.17 16.40 15.56
N SER A 51 15.35 17.13 16.66
CA SER A 51 14.28 17.42 17.63
C SER A 51 13.52 18.72 17.27
N VAL A 52 13.95 19.43 16.23
CA VAL A 52 13.39 20.71 15.76
C VAL A 52 12.76 20.50 14.40
N ALA A 53 11.54 21.00 14.21
CA ALA A 53 10.80 20.83 12.96
C ALA A 53 11.32 21.74 11.83
N HIS A 54 11.85 22.92 12.16
CA HIS A 54 12.45 23.82 11.18
C HIS A 54 13.59 24.59 11.81
N GLY A 55 14.78 24.49 11.26
CA GLY A 55 15.96 25.18 11.83
C GLY A 55 17.17 25.14 10.92
N ARG A 56 18.07 26.10 11.13
CA ARG A 56 19.37 26.14 10.47
C ARG A 56 20.42 25.50 11.35
N ILE A 57 21.12 24.48 10.86
CA ILE A 57 22.25 23.85 11.54
C ILE A 57 23.44 24.81 11.47
N ARG A 58 23.88 25.33 12.61
CA ARG A 58 25.04 26.21 12.75
C ARG A 58 26.32 25.43 12.90
N SER A 59 26.29 24.37 13.72
CA SER A 59 27.42 23.47 13.93
C SER A 59 26.99 22.11 14.44
N ILE A 60 27.85 21.12 14.23
CA ILE A 60 27.73 19.75 14.80
C ILE A 60 29.10 19.45 15.42
N ASP A 61 29.16 19.31 16.75
CA ASP A 61 30.37 18.88 17.45
C ASP A 61 30.25 17.40 17.83
N THR A 62 31.12 16.58 17.23
CA THR A 62 31.15 15.12 17.38
C THR A 62 32.29 14.63 18.26
N LYS A 63 33.14 15.52 18.81
CA LYS A 63 34.37 15.15 19.51
C LYS A 63 34.15 14.33 20.76
N ALA A 64 33.14 14.69 21.56
CA ALA A 64 32.80 13.96 22.78
C ALA A 64 32.27 12.56 22.46
N ALA A 65 31.43 12.44 21.45
CA ALA A 65 30.89 11.16 20.97
C ALA A 65 32.02 10.24 20.45
N LEU A 66 32.94 10.78 19.62
CA LEU A 66 34.09 10.05 19.09
C LEU A 66 35.07 9.58 20.18
N ALA A 67 35.11 10.27 21.33
CA ALA A 67 35.94 9.87 22.48
C ALA A 67 35.26 8.81 23.35
N GLY A 68 33.99 8.47 23.06
CA GLY A 68 33.22 7.46 23.79
C GLY A 68 33.77 6.05 23.63
N PRO A 69 33.57 5.17 24.63
CA PRO A 69 34.09 3.79 24.58
C PRO A 69 33.41 3.02 23.44
N GLY A 70 34.22 2.35 22.61
CA GLY A 70 33.72 1.51 21.49
C GLY A 70 33.10 2.28 20.34
N VAL A 71 33.21 3.62 20.30
CA VAL A 71 32.75 4.45 19.17
C VAL A 71 33.84 4.52 18.11
N HIS A 72 33.48 4.21 16.86
CA HIS A 72 34.42 4.15 15.73
C HIS A 72 34.30 5.30 14.77
N ALA A 73 33.08 5.84 14.57
CA ALA A 73 32.84 6.98 13.68
C ALA A 73 31.53 7.71 14.05
N VAL A 74 31.49 8.97 13.70
CA VAL A 74 30.25 9.79 13.64
C VAL A 74 30.21 10.42 12.26
N ILE A 75 29.23 10.05 11.46
CA ILE A 75 29.09 10.47 10.06
C ILE A 75 28.08 11.61 10.00
N THR A 76 28.44 12.70 9.36
CA THR A 76 27.61 13.89 9.13
C THR A 76 27.54 14.22 7.63
N ALA A 77 26.81 15.25 7.25
CA ALA A 77 26.78 15.71 5.87
C ALA A 77 28.18 16.10 5.33
N ALA A 78 29.08 16.55 6.21
CA ALA A 78 30.46 16.92 5.84
C ALA A 78 31.27 15.69 5.38
N ASP A 79 31.05 14.54 5.99
CA ASP A 79 31.76 13.28 5.66
C ASP A 79 31.26 12.67 4.33
N ILE A 80 30.00 12.94 3.97
CA ILE A 80 29.44 12.53 2.68
C ILE A 80 29.90 13.45 1.54
N GLY A 81 30.17 14.72 1.86
CA GLY A 81 30.58 15.74 0.87
C GLY A 81 29.39 16.23 0.02
N THR A 82 29.25 15.74 -1.21
CA THR A 82 28.05 16.01 -2.02
C THR A 82 26.92 15.11 -1.56
N VAL A 83 26.02 15.65 -0.71
CA VAL A 83 24.86 14.92 -0.17
C VAL A 83 23.87 14.64 -1.29
N PRO A 84 23.59 13.36 -1.62
CA PRO A 84 22.62 13.04 -2.66
C PRO A 84 21.18 13.24 -2.17
N THR A 85 20.26 13.48 -3.12
CA THR A 85 18.82 13.43 -2.88
C THR A 85 18.24 12.07 -3.25
N ILE A 86 17.17 11.69 -2.58
CA ILE A 86 16.44 10.44 -2.82
C ILE A 86 15.61 10.61 -4.09
N PRO A 87 15.84 9.79 -5.14
CA PRO A 87 15.14 9.96 -6.41
C PRO A 87 13.66 9.60 -6.31
N LEU A 88 12.82 10.39 -6.99
CA LEU A 88 11.39 10.08 -7.15
C LEU A 88 11.21 8.90 -8.10
N ARG A 89 10.28 8.02 -7.76
CA ARG A 89 10.00 6.80 -8.53
C ARG A 89 8.76 6.92 -9.38
N HIS A 90 7.69 7.43 -8.80
CA HIS A 90 6.39 7.56 -9.45
C HIS A 90 5.99 9.02 -9.58
N ASP A 91 5.39 9.33 -10.73
CA ASP A 91 4.77 10.61 -11.02
C ASP A 91 5.73 11.83 -10.89
N PRO A 92 6.99 11.75 -11.38
CA PRO A 92 7.99 12.80 -11.22
C PRO A 92 7.78 13.94 -12.21
N THR A 93 6.98 14.96 -11.86
CA THR A 93 6.97 16.20 -12.64
C THR A 93 8.24 17.02 -12.35
N PRO A 94 8.71 17.89 -13.27
CA PRO A 94 9.87 18.74 -13.00
C PRO A 94 9.69 19.64 -11.78
N ALA A 95 8.45 20.03 -11.48
CA ALA A 95 8.13 20.90 -10.36
C ALA A 95 8.41 20.22 -9.01
N ILE A 96 7.95 18.98 -8.83
CA ILE A 96 8.10 18.26 -7.55
C ILE A 96 9.52 17.77 -7.28
N ARG A 97 10.37 17.57 -8.31
CA ARG A 97 11.78 17.19 -8.14
C ARG A 97 12.59 18.19 -7.33
N ARG A 98 12.17 19.45 -7.29
CA ARG A 98 12.84 20.52 -6.52
C ARG A 98 12.66 20.34 -5.00
N PHE A 99 11.84 19.39 -4.55
CA PHE A 99 11.52 19.10 -3.16
C PHE A 99 11.98 17.70 -2.73
N GLU A 100 12.87 17.06 -3.49
CA GLU A 100 13.45 15.75 -3.13
C GLU A 100 14.18 15.82 -1.79
N GLN A 101 14.04 14.77 -0.98
CA GLN A 101 14.67 14.68 0.33
C GLN A 101 16.16 14.35 0.21
N PRO A 102 17.06 15.09 0.86
CA PRO A 102 18.45 14.68 1.02
C PRO A 102 18.55 13.50 1.99
N VAL A 103 19.58 12.65 1.82
CA VAL A 103 19.80 11.48 2.70
C VAL A 103 20.17 11.82 4.13
N ILE A 104 20.61 13.06 4.37
CA ILE A 104 20.94 13.62 5.68
C ILE A 104 20.74 15.12 5.64
N ALA A 105 20.35 15.73 6.75
CA ALA A 105 20.20 17.18 6.84
C ALA A 105 21.52 17.90 6.53
N ASN A 106 21.48 18.83 5.59
CA ASN A 106 22.63 19.63 5.17
C ASN A 106 22.32 21.12 5.31
N GLY A 107 22.82 21.75 6.37
CA GLY A 107 22.63 23.15 6.70
C GLY A 107 21.24 23.54 7.22
N LYS A 108 20.20 22.73 6.99
CA LYS A 108 18.85 23.01 7.47
C LYS A 108 18.10 21.70 7.78
N VAL A 109 17.33 21.70 8.86
CA VAL A 109 16.33 20.66 9.17
C VAL A 109 14.94 21.17 8.84
N ARG A 110 14.04 20.25 8.38
CA ARG A 110 12.68 20.61 7.95
C ARG A 110 11.58 19.79 8.61
N TYR A 111 11.91 18.74 9.38
CA TYR A 111 10.92 18.02 10.19
C TYR A 111 11.58 17.36 11.40
N VAL A 112 10.80 17.12 12.45
CA VAL A 112 11.24 16.31 13.61
C VAL A 112 11.41 14.87 13.17
N GLY A 113 12.61 14.30 13.36
CA GLY A 113 12.96 12.98 12.87
C GLY A 113 13.89 12.95 11.65
N GLU A 114 14.26 14.12 11.09
CA GLU A 114 15.22 14.20 9.99
C GLU A 114 16.62 13.79 10.45
N PRO A 115 17.33 12.87 9.74
CA PRO A 115 18.67 12.44 10.10
C PRO A 115 19.69 13.60 10.08
N ILE A 116 20.49 13.74 11.13
CA ILE A 116 21.56 14.76 11.24
C ILE A 116 22.95 14.11 11.28
N ALA A 117 23.09 12.99 11.99
CA ALA A 117 24.33 12.26 12.08
C ALA A 117 24.08 10.76 12.29
N VAL A 118 25.06 9.93 11.97
CA VAL A 118 25.07 8.49 12.21
C VAL A 118 26.26 8.15 13.10
N VAL A 119 26.01 7.57 14.27
CA VAL A 119 27.05 7.08 15.19
C VAL A 119 27.25 5.60 14.95
N LEU A 120 28.51 5.16 14.89
CA LEU A 120 28.91 3.76 14.70
C LEU A 120 29.71 3.29 15.92
N ALA A 121 29.23 2.23 16.57
CA ALA A 121 29.89 1.66 17.76
C ALA A 121 29.86 0.13 17.77
N ASP A 122 30.60 -0.47 18.71
CA ASP A 122 30.74 -1.92 18.89
C ASP A 122 29.42 -2.61 19.31
N SER A 123 28.46 -1.86 19.84
CA SER A 123 27.12 -2.35 20.17
C SER A 123 26.05 -1.26 19.97
N ALA A 124 24.78 -1.67 19.84
CA ALA A 124 23.66 -0.74 19.72
C ALA A 124 23.57 0.20 20.95
N ALA A 125 23.75 -0.34 22.15
CA ALA A 125 23.72 0.46 23.37
C ALA A 125 24.83 1.55 23.40
N LEU A 126 26.05 1.21 23.00
CA LEU A 126 27.13 2.19 22.90
C LEU A 126 26.91 3.25 21.82
N ALA A 127 26.25 2.85 20.71
CA ALA A 127 25.88 3.79 19.67
C ALA A 127 24.80 4.78 20.14
N GLU A 128 23.79 4.30 20.88
CA GLU A 128 22.73 5.11 21.47
C GLU A 128 23.27 6.06 22.55
N ASP A 129 24.10 5.57 23.50
CA ASP A 129 24.76 6.40 24.52
C ASP A 129 25.59 7.51 23.87
N ALA A 130 26.27 7.21 22.79
CA ALA A 130 27.12 8.19 22.11
C ALA A 130 26.32 9.25 21.33
N LEU A 131 25.05 9.01 20.96
CA LEU A 131 24.19 10.04 20.38
C LEU A 131 24.02 11.23 21.32
N GLU A 132 23.89 11.00 22.63
CA GLU A 132 23.74 12.06 23.63
C GLU A 132 24.96 12.97 23.73
N ALA A 133 26.12 12.49 23.31
CA ALA A 133 27.37 13.24 23.32
C ALA A 133 27.62 14.06 22.02
N VAL A 134 26.76 13.90 21.01
CA VAL A 134 26.81 14.74 19.80
C VAL A 134 26.06 16.05 20.07
N VAL A 135 26.76 17.17 20.01
CA VAL A 135 26.15 18.49 20.24
C VAL A 135 25.81 19.16 18.91
N VAL A 136 24.53 19.42 18.69
CA VAL A 136 24.05 20.11 17.48
C VAL A 136 23.51 21.48 17.85
N ASP A 137 24.10 22.54 17.31
CA ASP A 137 23.60 23.92 17.43
C ASP A 137 22.65 24.21 16.26
N ILE A 138 21.35 24.28 16.56
CA ILE A 138 20.31 24.57 15.59
C ILE A 138 19.67 25.93 15.95
N GLU A 139 19.77 26.88 15.04
CA GLU A 139 18.98 28.11 15.08
C GLU A 139 17.53 27.81 14.67
N PRO A 140 16.55 27.88 15.60
CA PRO A 140 15.16 27.62 15.25
C PRO A 140 14.64 28.62 14.21
N LEU A 141 13.88 28.12 13.24
CA LEU A 141 13.13 28.93 12.28
C LEU A 141 11.63 28.70 12.52
N THR A 142 10.80 29.61 12.03
CA THR A 142 9.35 29.45 12.13
C THR A 142 8.92 28.19 11.39
N ALA A 143 8.28 27.27 12.10
CA ALA A 143 7.71 26.07 11.52
C ALA A 143 6.31 26.33 10.94
N VAL A 144 5.94 25.61 9.91
CA VAL A 144 4.61 25.62 9.31
C VAL A 144 4.07 24.18 9.31
N ALA A 145 3.30 23.86 10.35
CA ALA A 145 2.68 22.55 10.50
C ALA A 145 1.26 22.49 9.89
N GLU A 146 0.59 23.64 9.80
CA GLU A 146 -0.77 23.70 9.28
C GLU A 146 -0.80 23.86 7.76
N ARG A 147 -1.46 22.92 7.06
CA ARG A 147 -1.62 22.92 5.59
C ARG A 147 -2.21 24.25 5.08
N ASP A 148 -3.23 24.78 5.77
CA ASP A 148 -3.92 26.00 5.37
C ASP A 148 -3.07 27.25 5.52
N ILE A 149 -2.05 27.23 6.39
CA ILE A 149 -1.04 28.29 6.50
C ILE A 149 0.01 28.07 5.42
N ALA A 150 0.50 26.85 5.24
CA ALA A 150 1.55 26.52 4.27
C ALA A 150 1.19 26.95 2.84
N ARG A 151 -0.05 26.69 2.40
CA ARG A 151 -0.51 26.99 1.03
C ARG A 151 -0.69 28.48 0.72
N LYS A 152 -0.56 29.36 1.72
CA LYS A 152 -0.60 30.81 1.50
C LYS A 152 0.76 31.40 1.13
N ASP A 153 1.83 30.58 1.24
CA ASP A 153 3.21 30.98 0.95
C ASP A 153 3.71 32.20 1.75
N GLU A 154 3.12 32.45 2.93
CA GLU A 154 3.57 33.52 3.83
C GLU A 154 4.93 33.20 4.47
N ILE A 155 5.19 31.91 4.72
CA ILE A 155 6.47 31.37 5.20
C ILE A 155 6.89 30.28 4.22
N ILE A 156 7.96 30.54 3.46
CA ILE A 156 8.47 29.63 2.44
C ILE A 156 9.49 28.68 3.03
N LEU A 157 9.26 27.35 2.89
CA LEU A 157 10.15 26.31 3.41
C LEU A 157 11.33 26.01 2.46
N PHE A 158 11.15 26.30 1.17
CA PHE A 158 12.18 26.18 0.11
C PHE A 158 12.35 27.52 -0.59
N GLU A 159 13.20 28.38 -0.04
CA GLU A 159 13.37 29.75 -0.51
C GLU A 159 13.81 29.83 -1.98
N THR A 160 14.60 28.86 -2.43
CA THR A 160 15.05 28.76 -3.83
C THR A 160 13.93 28.37 -4.80
N VAL A 161 12.81 27.85 -4.29
CA VAL A 161 11.64 27.47 -5.08
C VAL A 161 10.56 28.55 -5.05
N GLY A 162 10.34 29.16 -3.89
CA GLY A 162 9.43 30.30 -3.72
C GLY A 162 7.96 29.91 -3.50
N THR A 163 7.64 28.64 -3.25
CA THR A 163 6.30 28.19 -2.90
C THR A 163 6.34 26.92 -2.06
N ASN A 164 5.32 26.70 -1.23
CA ASN A 164 5.06 25.46 -0.52
C ASN A 164 4.01 24.58 -1.24
N VAL A 165 3.56 24.95 -2.43
CA VAL A 165 2.66 24.16 -3.27
C VAL A 165 3.43 23.69 -4.50
N PRO A 166 4.09 22.51 -4.41
CA PRO A 166 4.95 22.00 -5.48
C PRO A 166 4.26 21.85 -6.82
N ASP A 167 3.04 21.30 -6.81
CA ASP A 167 2.30 21.00 -8.02
C ASP A 167 0.82 20.77 -7.71
N THR A 168 -0.01 20.78 -8.76
CA THR A 168 -1.42 20.38 -8.72
C THR A 168 -1.67 19.36 -9.81
N ILE A 169 -2.05 18.15 -9.43
CA ILE A 169 -2.38 17.05 -10.35
C ILE A 169 -3.86 17.14 -10.70
N THR A 170 -4.18 17.26 -11.97
CA THR A 170 -5.55 17.45 -12.46
C THR A 170 -6.00 16.26 -13.29
N ALA A 171 -7.20 15.74 -12.99
CA ALA A 171 -7.84 14.74 -13.86
C ALA A 171 -9.17 15.25 -14.39
N VAL A 172 -9.45 14.93 -15.65
CA VAL A 172 -10.64 15.40 -16.36
C VAL A 172 -11.34 14.31 -17.16
N ARG A 173 -12.66 14.46 -17.29
CA ARG A 173 -13.52 13.69 -18.18
C ARG A 173 -14.70 14.56 -18.57
N GLY A 174 -14.99 14.70 -19.86
CA GLY A 174 -16.04 15.60 -20.33
C GLY A 174 -15.84 17.06 -19.86
N ASP A 175 -16.91 17.81 -19.72
CA ASP A 175 -16.93 19.22 -19.34
C ASP A 175 -17.60 19.41 -17.97
N ALA A 176 -16.81 19.51 -16.89
CA ALA A 176 -17.29 19.83 -15.55
C ALA A 176 -17.11 21.33 -15.23
N ASP A 177 -17.64 22.19 -16.09
CA ASP A 177 -17.57 23.65 -15.97
C ASP A 177 -18.69 24.21 -15.06
N ASP A 178 -18.65 25.51 -14.79
CA ASP A 178 -19.64 26.18 -13.94
C ASP A 178 -21.04 26.15 -14.54
N ALA A 179 -21.18 26.06 -15.87
CA ALA A 179 -22.47 26.03 -16.53
C ALA A 179 -23.22 24.72 -16.26
N VAL A 180 -22.51 23.60 -16.27
CA VAL A 180 -23.07 22.27 -15.93
C VAL A 180 -23.65 22.28 -14.52
N PHE A 181 -22.88 22.76 -13.54
CA PHE A 181 -23.33 22.83 -12.14
C PHE A 181 -24.46 23.84 -11.93
N LYS A 182 -24.38 25.01 -12.57
CA LYS A 182 -25.42 26.05 -12.45
C LYS A 182 -26.79 25.61 -13.01
N ASN A 183 -26.75 24.82 -14.07
CA ASN A 183 -27.98 24.39 -14.76
C ASN A 183 -28.53 23.06 -14.23
N ALA A 184 -27.79 22.34 -13.39
CA ALA A 184 -28.24 21.07 -12.83
C ALA A 184 -29.45 21.24 -11.91
N PRO A 185 -30.45 20.33 -11.98
CA PRO A 185 -31.64 20.37 -11.13
C PRO A 185 -31.34 20.24 -9.63
N TYR A 186 -30.26 19.55 -9.28
CA TYR A 186 -29.77 19.41 -7.91
C TYR A 186 -28.23 19.48 -7.89
N ARG A 187 -27.73 20.14 -6.88
CA ARG A 187 -26.27 20.18 -6.59
C ARG A 187 -26.02 20.22 -5.09
N ARG A 188 -24.92 19.61 -4.67
CA ARG A 188 -24.44 19.66 -3.29
C ARG A 188 -22.93 19.77 -3.26
N ARG A 189 -22.41 20.67 -2.43
CA ARG A 189 -21.01 20.85 -2.15
C ARG A 189 -20.74 20.68 -0.67
N GLU A 190 -19.71 19.91 -0.33
CA GLU A 190 -19.27 19.66 1.05
C GLU A 190 -17.76 19.68 1.13
N ARG A 191 -17.25 19.99 2.30
CA ARG A 191 -15.82 19.91 2.63
C ARG A 191 -15.61 18.71 3.55
N PHE A 192 -14.62 17.86 3.19
CA PHE A 192 -14.24 16.67 3.94
C PHE A 192 -12.76 16.73 4.33
N SER A 193 -12.41 16.06 5.44
CA SER A 193 -11.04 15.96 5.92
C SER A 193 -10.72 14.55 6.39
N VAL A 194 -9.53 14.08 6.06
CA VAL A 194 -8.97 12.80 6.55
C VAL A 194 -7.65 13.12 7.25
N GLN A 195 -7.50 12.62 8.46
CA GLN A 195 -6.33 12.86 9.29
C GLN A 195 -5.09 12.08 8.84
N ARG A 196 -3.94 12.51 9.33
CA ARG A 196 -2.66 11.83 9.12
C ARG A 196 -2.54 10.60 10.01
N HIS A 197 -2.16 9.46 9.41
CA HIS A 197 -1.81 8.23 10.10
C HIS A 197 -0.83 7.39 9.27
N ALA A 198 -0.40 6.21 9.71
CA ALA A 198 0.62 5.42 9.01
C ALA A 198 0.35 3.91 9.05
N ALA A 199 1.15 3.17 8.29
CA ALA A 199 1.01 1.73 8.15
C ALA A 199 1.41 0.94 9.40
N VAL A 200 2.32 1.44 10.19
CA VAL A 200 2.87 0.87 11.43
C VAL A 200 3.04 -0.67 11.38
N PRO A 201 3.94 -1.20 10.53
CA PRO A 201 4.22 -2.64 10.51
C PRO A 201 4.67 -3.13 11.89
N MET A 202 4.37 -4.40 12.22
CA MET A 202 4.80 -5.01 13.49
C MET A 202 6.32 -4.97 13.65
N GLU A 203 7.07 -5.30 12.60
CA GLU A 203 8.51 -5.17 12.55
C GLU A 203 8.91 -3.73 12.15
N PRO A 204 9.72 -3.00 12.95
CA PRO A 204 10.34 -1.76 12.52
C PRO A 204 11.32 -1.96 11.36
N ARG A 205 11.91 -0.88 10.81
CA ARG A 205 12.89 -0.98 9.72
C ARG A 205 14.26 -1.39 10.28
N GLY A 206 15.07 -1.97 9.43
CA GLY A 206 16.46 -2.27 9.74
C GLY A 206 17.22 -2.72 8.50
N LEU A 207 18.54 -2.59 8.56
CA LEU A 207 19.47 -2.94 7.50
C LEU A 207 20.77 -3.52 8.09
N LEU A 208 21.35 -4.49 7.37
CA LEU A 208 22.73 -4.94 7.55
C LEU A 208 23.44 -4.74 6.21
N ALA A 209 24.45 -3.88 6.19
CA ALA A 209 25.23 -3.61 4.99
C ALA A 209 26.67 -4.10 5.13
N GLU A 210 27.20 -4.75 4.08
CA GLU A 210 28.53 -5.33 4.05
C GLU A 210 29.25 -4.87 2.77
N TRP A 211 30.47 -4.33 2.93
CA TRP A 211 31.31 -3.88 1.84
C TRP A 211 32.47 -4.85 1.57
N ASP A 212 32.48 -5.44 0.39
CA ASP A 212 33.60 -6.24 -0.12
C ASP A 212 34.54 -5.35 -0.94
N ALA A 213 35.59 -4.88 -0.30
CA ALA A 213 36.60 -4.00 -0.92
C ALA A 213 37.36 -4.68 -2.06
N GLN A 214 37.54 -6.02 -2.02
CA GLN A 214 38.29 -6.75 -3.04
C GLN A 214 37.54 -6.78 -4.36
N ASN A 215 36.25 -6.98 -4.30
CA ASN A 215 35.38 -7.05 -5.50
C ASN A 215 34.65 -5.75 -5.81
N GLY A 216 34.81 -4.70 -4.97
CA GLY A 216 34.06 -3.44 -5.09
C GLY A 216 32.55 -3.62 -5.01
N ARG A 217 32.09 -4.53 -4.14
CA ARG A 217 30.69 -4.96 -4.07
C ARG A 217 30.10 -4.63 -2.70
N ILE A 218 28.83 -4.18 -2.71
CA ILE A 218 28.07 -3.98 -1.48
C ILE A 218 26.86 -4.94 -1.44
N THR A 219 26.68 -5.59 -0.30
CA THR A 219 25.48 -6.38 0.01
C THR A 219 24.66 -5.64 1.06
N VAL A 220 23.39 -5.46 0.80
CA VAL A 220 22.42 -4.86 1.73
C VAL A 220 21.35 -5.89 2.03
N SER A 221 21.34 -6.36 3.28
CA SER A 221 20.34 -7.27 3.82
C SER A 221 19.33 -6.48 4.65
N GLY A 222 18.04 -6.78 4.49
CA GLY A 222 17.01 -6.09 5.25
C GLY A 222 15.65 -6.09 4.55
N VAL A 223 14.82 -5.17 4.96
CA VAL A 223 13.42 -5.15 4.52
C VAL A 223 13.24 -4.20 3.34
N CYS A 224 13.09 -4.76 2.16
CA CYS A 224 12.87 -4.00 0.94
C CYS A 224 11.91 -4.72 -0.02
N LYS A 225 10.67 -4.30 -0.09
CA LYS A 225 9.69 -4.91 -1.01
C LYS A 225 9.93 -4.62 -2.51
N VAL A 226 10.94 -3.82 -2.86
CA VAL A 226 11.28 -3.43 -4.25
C VAL A 226 12.79 -3.46 -4.48
N PRO A 227 13.46 -4.61 -4.22
CA PRO A 227 14.92 -4.70 -4.16
C PRO A 227 15.63 -4.22 -5.43
N PHE A 228 15.12 -4.56 -6.60
CA PHE A 228 15.73 -4.15 -7.87
C PHE A 228 15.69 -2.63 -8.11
N THR A 229 14.63 -1.98 -7.68
CA THR A 229 14.50 -0.52 -7.84
C THR A 229 15.41 0.20 -6.84
N ASN A 230 15.46 -0.28 -5.59
CA ASN A 230 16.36 0.28 -4.59
C ASN A 230 17.83 0.01 -4.93
N ARG A 231 18.16 -1.16 -5.53
CA ARG A 231 19.49 -1.44 -6.06
C ARG A 231 19.95 -0.37 -7.05
N ARG A 232 19.10 -0.01 -8.04
CA ARG A 232 19.42 1.04 -9.02
C ARG A 232 19.63 2.40 -8.38
N ALA A 233 18.74 2.78 -7.45
CA ALA A 233 18.85 4.04 -6.73
C ALA A 233 20.16 4.11 -5.90
N LEU A 234 20.45 3.08 -5.12
CA LEU A 234 21.65 3.01 -4.31
C LEU A 234 22.91 3.02 -5.17
N ALA A 235 22.96 2.23 -6.25
CA ALA A 235 24.08 2.19 -7.18
C ALA A 235 24.37 3.60 -7.76
N GLN A 236 23.34 4.29 -8.21
CA GLN A 236 23.47 5.67 -8.72
C GLN A 236 24.00 6.62 -7.65
N MET A 237 23.42 6.60 -6.46
CA MET A 237 23.79 7.50 -5.35
C MET A 237 25.20 7.26 -4.83
N MET A 238 25.66 5.99 -4.82
CA MET A 238 27.01 5.60 -4.42
C MET A 238 28.05 5.62 -5.56
N SER A 239 27.64 6.00 -6.77
CA SER A 239 28.47 5.95 -7.98
C SER A 239 29.11 4.58 -8.21
N LEU A 240 28.32 3.51 -8.06
CA LEU A 240 28.69 2.13 -8.29
C LEU A 240 28.00 1.57 -9.54
N PRO A 241 28.61 0.60 -10.25
CA PRO A 241 27.89 -0.20 -11.23
C PRO A 241 26.71 -0.93 -10.57
N GLU A 242 25.56 -0.98 -11.23
CA GLU A 242 24.36 -1.66 -10.66
C GLU A 242 24.63 -3.12 -10.23
N PRO A 243 25.40 -3.95 -11.00
CA PRO A 243 25.75 -5.32 -10.58
C PRO A 243 26.63 -5.40 -9.31
N SER A 244 27.28 -4.31 -8.92
CA SER A 244 28.07 -4.25 -7.69
C SER A 244 27.21 -4.07 -6.43
N VAL A 245 25.92 -3.81 -6.58
CA VAL A 245 24.98 -3.70 -5.46
C VAL A 245 24.11 -4.93 -5.43
N ARG A 246 24.14 -5.65 -4.32
CA ARG A 246 23.32 -6.82 -4.02
C ARG A 246 22.31 -6.46 -2.94
N MET A 247 21.03 -6.69 -3.20
CA MET A 247 19.96 -6.53 -2.21
C MET A 247 19.42 -7.91 -1.84
N VAL A 248 19.24 -8.16 -0.54
CA VAL A 248 18.73 -9.44 -0.02
C VAL A 248 17.65 -9.14 1.01
N GLU A 249 16.44 -9.63 0.77
CA GLU A 249 15.33 -9.59 1.70
C GLU A 249 15.23 -10.94 2.43
N TYR A 250 15.01 -10.89 3.72
CA TYR A 250 14.72 -12.04 4.57
C TYR A 250 13.21 -12.09 4.89
N ASP A 251 12.82 -12.68 5.99
CA ASP A 251 11.43 -12.64 6.44
C ASP A 251 11.06 -11.21 6.86
N VAL A 252 9.83 -10.81 6.59
CA VAL A 252 9.37 -9.42 6.78
C VAL A 252 8.09 -9.38 7.61
N GLY A 253 8.15 -8.66 8.72
CA GLY A 253 7.06 -8.46 9.66
C GLY A 253 6.07 -7.38 9.27
N GLY A 254 5.61 -7.37 8.00
CA GLY A 254 4.63 -6.43 7.46
C GLY A 254 5.24 -5.31 6.63
N GLY A 255 4.46 -4.76 5.71
CA GLY A 255 4.93 -3.69 4.81
C GLY A 255 3.89 -2.63 4.48
N PHE A 256 2.72 -3.01 4.06
CA PHE A 256 1.51 -2.22 3.79
C PHE A 256 1.70 -0.95 2.94
N GLY A 257 2.79 -0.87 2.20
CA GLY A 257 3.19 0.31 1.42
C GLY A 257 4.46 0.97 1.94
N ALA A 258 4.61 1.14 3.24
CA ALA A 258 5.72 1.85 3.87
C ALA A 258 7.10 1.30 3.50
N ARG A 259 7.25 -0.03 3.34
CA ARG A 259 8.52 -0.66 2.91
C ARG A 259 8.87 -0.44 1.43
N GLY A 260 8.03 0.28 0.69
CA GLY A 260 8.24 0.56 -0.74
C GLY A 260 8.98 1.86 -1.03
N GLU A 261 9.26 2.66 -0.02
CA GLU A 261 10.05 3.87 -0.17
C GLU A 261 11.55 3.54 -0.23
N PHE A 262 12.35 4.52 -0.67
CA PHE A 262 13.78 4.60 -0.39
C PHE A 262 13.95 5.64 0.72
N TYR A 263 14.48 5.21 1.84
CA TYR A 263 14.69 6.06 3.01
C TYR A 263 16.12 6.59 3.08
N PRO A 264 16.38 7.64 3.86
CA PRO A 264 17.75 8.09 4.13
C PRO A 264 18.70 6.97 4.55
N GLU A 265 18.22 6.06 5.38
CA GLU A 265 18.98 4.93 5.93
C GLU A 265 19.39 3.93 4.86
N ASP A 266 18.59 3.77 3.79
CA ASP A 266 18.95 2.91 2.64
C ASP A 266 20.22 3.37 1.91
N PHE A 267 20.63 4.61 2.11
CA PHE A 267 21.93 5.14 1.68
C PHE A 267 22.95 5.21 2.81
N LEU A 268 22.55 5.74 3.99
CA LEU A 268 23.48 6.04 5.09
C LEU A 268 24.17 4.78 5.63
N ILE A 269 23.47 3.66 5.78
CA ILE A 269 24.03 2.42 6.32
C ILE A 269 25.01 1.77 5.32
N PRO A 270 24.66 1.60 4.02
CA PRO A 270 25.62 1.16 3.00
C PRO A 270 26.84 2.09 2.86
N PHE A 271 26.65 3.40 2.94
CA PHE A 271 27.73 4.38 2.90
C PHE A 271 28.68 4.19 4.09
N ALA A 272 28.14 4.00 5.30
CA ALA A 272 28.92 3.74 6.52
C ALA A 272 29.72 2.45 6.41
N ALA A 273 29.15 1.37 5.85
CA ALA A 273 29.84 0.11 5.63
C ALA A 273 31.02 0.27 4.66
N ARG A 274 30.83 1.02 3.57
CA ARG A 274 31.92 1.32 2.63
C ARG A 274 33.01 2.19 3.24
N LEU A 275 32.65 3.18 4.06
CA LEU A 275 33.57 4.11 4.71
C LEU A 275 34.45 3.39 5.72
N THR A 276 33.92 2.48 6.54
CA THR A 276 34.62 1.79 7.62
C THR A 276 35.27 0.48 7.17
N GLY A 277 34.83 -0.09 6.05
CA GLY A 277 35.22 -1.43 5.61
C GLY A 277 34.74 -2.55 6.55
N ARG A 278 33.77 -2.28 7.42
CA ARG A 278 33.16 -3.22 8.37
C ARG A 278 31.67 -3.36 8.08
N PRO A 279 31.04 -4.53 8.36
CA PRO A 279 29.59 -4.66 8.31
C PRO A 279 28.93 -3.69 9.28
N ILE A 280 27.83 -3.05 8.85
CA ILE A 280 27.07 -2.11 9.68
C ILE A 280 25.62 -2.61 9.79
N LYS A 281 25.16 -2.79 11.02
CA LYS A 281 23.77 -3.09 11.35
C LYS A 281 23.08 -1.88 11.95
N TRP A 282 21.86 -1.62 11.48
CA TRP A 282 20.95 -0.63 12.05
C TRP A 282 19.57 -1.25 12.18
N THR A 283 18.92 -1.05 13.31
CA THR A 283 17.52 -1.37 13.55
C THR A 283 16.86 -0.18 14.25
N GLU A 284 15.75 0.29 13.74
CA GLU A 284 15.01 1.39 14.37
C GLU A 284 14.15 0.88 15.54
N ASP A 285 13.98 1.68 16.57
CA ASP A 285 12.97 1.46 17.58
C ASP A 285 11.57 1.94 17.14
N ARG A 286 10.54 1.68 17.95
CA ARG A 286 9.17 2.05 17.60
C ARG A 286 8.92 3.56 17.60
N ARG A 287 9.57 4.31 18.48
CA ARG A 287 9.46 5.77 18.53
C ARG A 287 10.10 6.40 17.31
N GLU A 288 11.29 5.93 16.95
CA GLU A 288 11.98 6.31 15.72
C GLU A 288 11.12 5.96 14.49
N ASN A 289 10.52 4.77 14.47
CA ASN A 289 9.61 4.34 13.41
C ASN A 289 8.41 5.29 13.23
N LEU A 290 7.74 5.67 14.32
CA LEU A 290 6.59 6.59 14.25
C LEU A 290 6.97 8.01 13.79
N THR A 291 8.22 8.43 14.03
CA THR A 291 8.72 9.76 13.63
C THR A 291 9.31 9.80 12.22
N ALA A 292 9.94 8.72 11.75
CA ALA A 292 10.76 8.71 10.54
C ALA A 292 10.21 7.84 9.39
N LEU A 293 9.36 6.83 9.68
CA LEU A 293 8.62 6.11 8.66
C LEU A 293 7.71 7.09 7.89
N ASN A 294 7.47 6.85 6.61
CA ASN A 294 6.53 7.68 5.88
C ASN A 294 5.13 7.64 6.52
N HIS A 295 4.56 8.80 6.73
CA HIS A 295 3.16 8.96 7.05
C HIS A 295 2.28 8.85 5.79
N ALA A 296 0.96 8.93 5.97
CA ALA A 296 0.00 8.84 4.89
C ALA A 296 -1.26 9.65 5.19
N ARG A 297 -2.15 9.74 4.21
CA ARG A 297 -3.42 10.45 4.29
C ARG A 297 -3.19 11.97 4.41
N ASP A 298 -3.84 12.65 5.36
CA ASP A 298 -3.77 14.10 5.59
C ASP A 298 -4.26 14.90 4.37
N MET A 299 -5.56 14.77 4.14
CA MET A 299 -6.23 15.40 2.99
C MET A 299 -7.41 16.26 3.44
N GLU A 300 -7.59 17.38 2.77
CA GLU A 300 -8.84 18.14 2.74
C GLU A 300 -9.37 18.15 1.33
N CYS A 301 -10.68 18.02 1.17
CA CYS A 301 -11.34 17.95 -0.13
C CYS A 301 -12.64 18.75 -0.13
N ASP A 302 -12.69 19.80 -0.95
CA ASP A 302 -13.92 20.44 -1.37
C ASP A 302 -14.51 19.64 -2.54
N LEU A 303 -15.63 18.96 -2.31
CA LEU A 303 -16.27 18.08 -3.27
C LEU A 303 -17.68 18.56 -3.61
N GLU A 304 -17.99 18.66 -4.90
CA GLU A 304 -19.31 19.05 -5.40
C GLU A 304 -19.82 18.06 -6.44
N ILE A 305 -21.08 17.69 -6.33
CA ILE A 305 -21.80 16.90 -7.32
C ILE A 305 -23.01 17.66 -7.89
N ALA A 306 -23.37 17.30 -9.12
CA ALA A 306 -24.57 17.71 -9.80
C ALA A 306 -25.37 16.48 -10.23
N CYS A 307 -26.67 16.48 -9.98
CA CYS A 307 -27.57 15.36 -10.31
C CYS A 307 -28.86 15.84 -10.98
N GLU A 308 -29.49 14.94 -11.71
CA GLU A 308 -30.92 15.04 -12.06
C GLU A 308 -31.81 14.91 -10.80
N LYS A 309 -33.06 15.26 -10.88
CA LYS A 309 -34.02 15.13 -9.76
C LYS A 309 -34.22 13.69 -9.31
N ASP A 310 -33.98 12.74 -10.18
CA ASP A 310 -34.07 11.31 -9.88
C ASP A 310 -32.77 10.74 -9.28
N GLY A 311 -31.76 11.58 -9.05
CA GLY A 311 -30.49 11.19 -8.48
C GLY A 311 -29.46 10.67 -9.50
N THR A 312 -29.74 10.72 -10.81
CA THR A 312 -28.75 10.38 -11.84
C THR A 312 -27.62 11.42 -11.83
N LEU A 313 -26.39 10.96 -11.65
CA LEU A 313 -25.20 11.82 -11.59
C LEU A 313 -24.90 12.44 -12.97
N ILE A 314 -24.75 13.75 -13.01
CA ILE A 314 -24.39 14.55 -14.18
C ILE A 314 -22.90 14.89 -14.14
N ALA A 315 -22.44 15.46 -13.01
CA ALA A 315 -21.08 15.96 -12.88
C ALA A 315 -20.53 15.80 -11.46
N LEU A 316 -19.21 15.73 -11.37
CA LEU A 316 -18.44 15.78 -10.14
C LEU A 316 -17.23 16.70 -10.33
N ARG A 317 -17.01 17.61 -9.39
CA ARG A 317 -15.76 18.35 -9.32
C ARG A 317 -15.21 18.40 -7.90
N ALA A 318 -13.90 18.45 -7.80
CA ALA A 318 -13.22 18.55 -6.52
C ALA A 318 -11.96 19.39 -6.60
N GLN A 319 -11.67 20.08 -5.48
CA GLN A 319 -10.36 20.63 -5.18
C GLN A 319 -9.90 20.03 -3.88
N ALA A 320 -8.85 19.22 -3.93
CA ALA A 320 -8.24 18.61 -2.77
C ALA A 320 -6.84 19.18 -2.50
N PHE A 321 -6.43 19.14 -1.24
CA PHE A 321 -5.12 19.53 -0.74
C PHE A 321 -4.56 18.39 0.10
N THR A 322 -3.42 17.84 -0.30
CA THR A 322 -2.73 16.78 0.45
C THR A 322 -1.48 17.35 1.10
N ASP A 323 -1.37 17.22 2.43
CA ASP A 323 -0.15 17.55 3.15
C ASP A 323 0.86 16.43 2.99
N ILE A 324 1.92 16.67 2.22
CA ILE A 324 2.95 15.67 1.92
C ILE A 324 4.16 15.74 2.87
N GLY A 325 4.11 16.61 3.88
CA GLY A 325 5.20 16.82 4.83
C GLY A 325 6.35 17.64 4.24
N ALA A 326 7.54 17.49 4.82
CA ALA A 326 8.69 18.38 4.57
C ALA A 326 9.34 18.18 3.20
N TYR A 327 9.14 17.05 2.55
CA TYR A 327 9.76 16.67 1.28
C TYR A 327 8.84 15.80 0.44
N VAL A 328 9.05 15.79 -0.86
CA VAL A 328 8.47 14.75 -1.72
C VAL A 328 9.40 13.54 -1.67
N ARG A 329 8.95 12.47 -1.02
CA ARG A 329 9.66 11.17 -1.01
C ARG A 329 9.38 10.39 -2.29
N THR A 330 10.05 9.27 -2.44
CA THR A 330 10.03 8.32 -3.57
C THR A 330 8.66 8.14 -4.23
N ASN A 331 7.60 8.00 -3.43
CA ASN A 331 6.21 7.80 -3.89
C ASN A 331 5.24 8.89 -3.34
N GLY A 332 5.76 10.04 -2.93
CA GLY A 332 4.97 11.08 -2.23
C GLY A 332 3.80 11.65 -3.03
N ALA A 333 3.88 11.69 -4.36
CA ALA A 333 2.81 12.18 -5.22
C ALA A 333 1.74 11.12 -5.58
N THR A 334 1.97 9.83 -5.26
CA THR A 334 1.10 8.73 -5.68
C THR A 334 -0.33 8.85 -5.14
N ALA A 335 -0.49 9.28 -3.89
CA ALA A 335 -1.83 9.47 -3.31
C ALA A 335 -2.60 10.56 -4.06
N ALA A 336 -1.98 11.71 -4.35
CA ALA A 336 -2.60 12.82 -5.08
C ALA A 336 -3.04 12.41 -6.49
N ARG A 337 -2.17 11.68 -7.23
CA ARG A 337 -2.52 11.15 -8.54
C ARG A 337 -3.68 10.16 -8.47
N ASN A 338 -3.70 9.27 -7.47
CA ASN A 338 -4.82 8.34 -7.31
C ASN A 338 -6.12 9.08 -6.96
N ILE A 339 -6.09 10.06 -6.04
CA ILE A 339 -7.27 10.87 -5.70
C ILE A 339 -7.84 11.50 -6.97
N SER A 340 -7.01 12.15 -7.79
CA SER A 340 -7.47 12.85 -8.99
C SER A 340 -8.18 11.89 -9.97
N GLN A 341 -7.71 10.66 -10.13
CA GLN A 341 -8.24 9.70 -11.09
C GLN A 341 -9.42 8.87 -10.56
N VAL A 342 -9.41 8.46 -9.27
CA VAL A 342 -10.37 7.47 -8.75
C VAL A 342 -11.40 8.03 -7.77
N LEU A 343 -11.40 9.32 -7.48
CA LEU A 343 -12.42 9.95 -6.64
C LEU A 343 -13.86 9.68 -7.14
N PRO A 344 -14.15 9.60 -8.45
CA PRO A 344 -15.48 9.23 -8.94
C PRO A 344 -15.94 7.83 -8.52
N GLY A 345 -15.00 6.91 -8.19
CA GLY A 345 -15.32 5.54 -7.80
C GLY A 345 -15.95 4.72 -8.92
N PRO A 346 -16.74 3.67 -8.56
CA PRO A 346 -17.37 2.78 -9.52
C PRO A 346 -18.67 3.34 -10.15
N TYR A 347 -18.73 4.66 -10.33
CA TYR A 347 -19.96 5.32 -10.76
C TYR A 347 -19.83 5.99 -12.13
N ARG A 348 -20.93 5.96 -12.88
CA ARG A 348 -21.06 6.63 -14.17
C ARG A 348 -21.28 8.11 -13.95
N ILE A 349 -20.26 8.90 -14.16
CA ILE A 349 -20.30 10.37 -14.05
C ILE A 349 -19.79 10.96 -15.35
N PRO A 350 -20.64 11.54 -16.20
CA PRO A 350 -20.23 12.04 -17.52
C PRO A 350 -19.17 13.13 -17.48
N HIS A 351 -19.28 14.05 -16.52
CA HIS A 351 -18.44 15.23 -16.43
C HIS A 351 -17.68 15.24 -15.09
N VAL A 352 -16.34 15.20 -15.15
CA VAL A 352 -15.47 15.14 -13.98
C VAL A 352 -14.30 16.11 -14.12
N ARG A 353 -14.02 16.88 -13.06
CA ARG A 353 -12.81 17.70 -12.93
C ARG A 353 -12.32 17.66 -11.49
N ILE A 354 -11.13 17.15 -11.27
CA ILE A 354 -10.54 16.98 -9.94
C ILE A 354 -9.14 17.55 -9.96
N GLY A 355 -8.86 18.57 -9.14
CA GLY A 355 -7.53 19.11 -8.88
C GLY A 355 -7.06 18.66 -7.49
N VAL A 356 -5.83 18.18 -7.38
CA VAL A 356 -5.21 17.77 -6.13
C VAL A 356 -3.88 18.47 -5.98
N SER A 357 -3.81 19.46 -5.09
CA SER A 357 -2.60 20.21 -4.81
C SER A 357 -1.77 19.50 -3.72
N LEU A 358 -0.48 19.35 -3.98
CA LEU A 358 0.51 18.91 -3.00
C LEU A 358 0.89 20.10 -2.13
N VAL A 359 1.00 19.91 -0.81
CA VAL A 359 1.38 20.98 0.13
C VAL A 359 2.54 20.53 1.00
N ILE A 360 3.61 21.31 1.01
CA ILE A 360 4.79 21.11 1.87
C ILE A 360 4.54 21.73 3.24
N THR A 361 4.85 20.99 4.30
CA THR A 361 4.79 21.43 5.71
C THR A 361 6.01 20.93 6.49
N ASN A 362 6.19 21.35 7.73
CA ASN A 362 7.26 20.85 8.60
C ASN A 362 6.88 19.57 9.35
N LYS A 363 6.18 18.65 8.68
CA LYS A 363 5.83 17.33 9.21
C LYS A 363 6.67 16.23 8.55
N THR A 364 6.67 15.04 9.15
CA THR A 364 7.27 13.84 8.55
C THR A 364 6.74 13.63 7.13
N PRO A 365 7.59 13.37 6.13
CA PRO A 365 7.15 13.17 4.75
C PRO A 365 6.15 12.03 4.57
N VAL A 366 5.24 12.20 3.62
CA VAL A 366 4.21 11.22 3.24
C VAL A 366 4.74 10.30 2.14
N GLY A 367 4.31 9.05 2.19
CA GLY A 367 4.51 8.06 1.14
C GLY A 367 3.27 7.19 0.95
N THR A 368 3.47 6.00 0.40
CA THR A 368 2.36 5.08 0.17
C THR A 368 1.99 4.30 1.44
N TYR A 369 0.69 4.24 1.71
CA TYR A 369 0.06 3.32 2.65
C TYR A 369 -1.16 2.68 1.97
N ARG A 370 -1.37 1.41 2.15
CA ARG A 370 -2.44 0.55 1.61
C ARG A 370 -3.66 1.33 1.12
N GLY A 371 -4.02 1.23 -0.16
CA GLY A 371 -5.07 2.04 -0.78
C GLY A 371 -4.78 3.56 -0.86
N PRO A 372 -3.54 4.01 -1.22
CA PRO A 372 -3.19 5.43 -1.20
C PRO A 372 -4.12 6.25 -2.08
N GLY A 373 -4.71 7.29 -1.53
CA GLY A 373 -5.67 8.16 -2.19
C GLY A 373 -7.08 7.58 -2.39
N ARG A 374 -7.23 6.23 -2.30
CA ARG A 374 -8.51 5.56 -2.52
C ARG A 374 -9.39 5.55 -1.28
N PHE A 375 -8.80 5.30 -0.10
CA PHE A 375 -9.49 5.38 1.19
C PHE A 375 -10.06 6.78 1.41
N GLU A 376 -9.27 7.81 1.16
CA GLU A 376 -9.65 9.22 1.29
C GLU A 376 -10.76 9.59 0.31
N SER A 377 -10.61 9.19 -0.94
CA SER A 377 -11.59 9.44 -2.00
C SER A 377 -12.93 8.78 -1.72
N ASP A 378 -12.90 7.53 -1.25
CA ASP A 378 -14.09 6.77 -0.94
C ASP A 378 -14.88 7.41 0.21
N PHE A 379 -14.20 7.80 1.29
CA PHE A 379 -14.83 8.51 2.40
C PHE A 379 -15.56 9.77 1.93
N CYS A 380 -14.90 10.65 1.18
CA CYS A 380 -15.50 11.88 0.71
C CYS A 380 -16.72 11.62 -0.20
N ARG A 381 -16.56 10.73 -1.18
CA ARG A 381 -17.59 10.40 -2.17
C ARG A 381 -18.80 9.74 -1.55
N GLU A 382 -18.60 8.67 -0.80
CA GLU A 382 -19.69 7.87 -0.23
C GLU A 382 -20.49 8.67 0.80
N ARG A 383 -19.82 9.56 1.56
CA ARG A 383 -20.50 10.50 2.45
C ARG A 383 -21.36 11.50 1.68
N LEU A 384 -20.83 12.13 0.62
CA LEU A 384 -21.56 13.09 -0.17
C LEU A 384 -22.78 12.46 -0.87
N PHE A 385 -22.65 11.22 -1.34
CA PHE A 385 -23.74 10.50 -1.99
C PHE A 385 -24.89 10.16 -1.03
N ASP A 386 -24.57 9.77 0.20
CA ASP A 386 -25.61 9.57 1.22
C ASP A 386 -26.35 10.87 1.58
N MET A 387 -25.63 11.99 1.66
CA MET A 387 -26.23 13.30 1.91
C MET A 387 -27.13 13.72 0.74
N ALA A 388 -26.69 13.51 -0.50
CA ALA A 388 -27.48 13.83 -1.70
C ALA A 388 -28.74 12.96 -1.82
N ALA A 389 -28.61 11.67 -1.54
CA ALA A 389 -29.74 10.74 -1.53
C ALA A 389 -30.80 11.18 -0.51
N ALA A 390 -30.37 11.58 0.69
CA ALA A 390 -31.27 12.09 1.74
C ALA A 390 -31.99 13.39 1.31
N ASP A 391 -31.27 14.37 0.73
CA ASP A 391 -31.84 15.62 0.24
C ASP A 391 -32.89 15.40 -0.87
N LEU A 392 -32.61 14.45 -1.76
CA LEU A 392 -33.51 14.11 -2.88
C LEU A 392 -34.65 13.18 -2.45
N GLY A 393 -34.66 12.68 -1.22
CA GLY A 393 -35.62 11.69 -0.73
C GLY A 393 -35.54 10.34 -1.43
N ILE A 394 -34.32 9.97 -1.91
CA ILE A 394 -34.05 8.72 -2.61
C ILE A 394 -33.39 7.75 -1.62
N ASP A 395 -33.78 6.48 -1.69
CA ASP A 395 -33.08 5.44 -0.91
C ASP A 395 -31.59 5.40 -1.29
N ARG A 396 -30.70 5.32 -0.28
CA ARG A 396 -29.24 5.37 -0.47
C ARG A 396 -28.69 4.22 -1.31
N VAL A 397 -29.34 3.04 -1.25
CA VAL A 397 -28.96 1.90 -2.09
C VAL A 397 -29.39 2.15 -3.53
N GLU A 398 -30.62 2.66 -3.72
CA GLU A 398 -31.14 2.98 -5.06
C GLU A 398 -30.34 4.09 -5.74
N PHE A 399 -29.89 5.11 -4.99
CA PHE A 399 -28.99 6.15 -5.52
C PHE A 399 -27.71 5.54 -6.08
N ARG A 400 -27.07 4.61 -5.34
CA ARG A 400 -25.87 3.90 -5.82
C ARG A 400 -26.17 3.01 -7.01
N ARG A 401 -27.20 2.17 -6.91
CA ARG A 401 -27.60 1.23 -7.96
C ARG A 401 -27.82 1.91 -9.30
N ARG A 402 -28.48 3.05 -9.29
CA ARG A 402 -28.74 3.87 -10.49
C ARG A 402 -27.48 4.35 -11.18
N ASN A 403 -26.46 4.66 -10.40
CA ASN A 403 -25.25 5.31 -10.88
C ASN A 403 -24.06 4.34 -11.06
N LEU A 404 -24.12 3.11 -10.53
CA LEU A 404 -23.04 2.14 -10.72
C LEU A 404 -22.74 1.88 -12.19
N ILE A 405 -21.45 1.71 -12.53
CA ILE A 405 -21.01 1.27 -13.84
C ILE A 405 -21.61 -0.12 -14.10
N ARG A 406 -22.19 -0.32 -15.27
CA ARG A 406 -22.82 -1.59 -15.65
C ARG A 406 -21.84 -2.46 -16.42
N GLU A 407 -22.06 -3.75 -16.44
CA GLU A 407 -21.26 -4.68 -17.26
C GLU A 407 -21.25 -4.26 -18.75
N ALA A 408 -22.36 -3.76 -19.26
CA ALA A 408 -22.48 -3.29 -20.65
C ALA A 408 -21.67 -2.01 -20.93
N ASP A 409 -21.21 -1.29 -19.91
CA ASP A 409 -20.39 -0.08 -20.06
C ASP A 409 -18.87 -0.41 -20.10
N MET A 410 -18.48 -1.70 -19.93
CA MET A 410 -17.08 -2.12 -19.88
C MET A 410 -16.47 -2.31 -21.30
N PRO A 411 -15.19 -1.93 -21.50
CA PRO A 411 -14.31 -1.25 -20.55
C PRO A 411 -14.75 0.21 -20.32
N TYR A 412 -14.67 0.69 -19.06
CA TYR A 412 -15.13 2.02 -18.68
C TYR A 412 -13.96 2.95 -18.41
N ALA A 413 -13.79 3.99 -19.25
CA ALA A 413 -12.70 4.95 -19.10
C ALA A 413 -12.82 5.74 -17.80
N LEU A 414 -11.72 5.90 -17.07
CA LEU A 414 -11.58 6.78 -15.92
C LEU A 414 -11.13 8.18 -16.36
N PRO A 415 -11.18 9.21 -15.48
CA PRO A 415 -10.64 10.52 -15.81
C PRO A 415 -9.17 10.44 -16.22
N THR A 416 -8.79 11.21 -17.26
CA THR A 416 -7.40 11.32 -17.73
C THR A 416 -6.63 12.28 -16.83
N VAL A 417 -5.46 11.86 -16.33
CA VAL A 417 -4.55 12.70 -15.54
C VAL A 417 -3.69 13.53 -16.49
N LEU A 418 -3.90 14.85 -16.52
CA LEU A 418 -3.35 15.74 -17.55
C LEU A 418 -1.82 15.90 -17.47
N GLU A 419 -1.28 16.17 -16.29
CA GLU A 419 0.14 16.49 -16.10
C GLU A 419 1.06 15.28 -16.37
N LEU A 420 0.49 14.08 -16.35
CA LEU A 420 1.21 12.80 -16.52
C LEU A 420 0.79 12.03 -17.76
N ASP A 421 -0.20 12.53 -18.49
CA ASP A 421 -0.80 11.85 -19.67
C ASP A 421 -1.20 10.40 -19.35
N ILE A 422 -1.84 10.19 -18.20
CA ILE A 422 -2.25 8.85 -17.75
C ILE A 422 -3.73 8.63 -18.06
N GLU A 423 -3.99 7.75 -18.99
CA GLU A 423 -5.31 7.17 -19.23
C GLU A 423 -5.45 5.84 -18.49
N SER A 424 -6.64 5.49 -18.08
CA SER A 424 -6.96 4.22 -17.45
C SER A 424 -8.43 3.87 -17.66
N GLU A 425 -8.75 2.57 -17.60
CA GLU A 425 -10.10 2.07 -17.79
C GLU A 425 -10.37 0.88 -16.86
N CYS A 426 -11.57 0.78 -16.32
CA CYS A 426 -12.02 -0.42 -15.64
C CYS A 426 -12.18 -1.53 -16.68
N ASP A 427 -11.49 -2.63 -16.48
CA ASP A 427 -11.33 -3.71 -17.47
C ASP A 427 -12.53 -4.67 -17.53
N SER A 428 -13.14 -4.95 -16.39
CA SER A 428 -14.30 -5.83 -16.27
C SER A 428 -15.03 -5.60 -14.95
N GLY A 429 -16.30 -5.96 -14.86
CA GLY A 429 -17.03 -5.92 -13.60
C GLY A 429 -18.56 -5.94 -13.75
N ASP A 430 -19.22 -6.45 -12.72
CA ASP A 430 -20.64 -6.26 -12.46
C ASP A 430 -20.81 -5.81 -11.00
N TYR A 431 -20.80 -4.51 -10.82
CA TYR A 431 -20.80 -3.89 -9.49
C TYR A 431 -22.11 -4.11 -8.72
N GLN A 432 -23.21 -4.43 -9.42
CA GLN A 432 -24.49 -4.71 -8.78
C GLN A 432 -24.48 -6.05 -8.05
N ILE A 433 -23.79 -7.06 -8.59
CA ILE A 433 -23.71 -8.38 -7.95
C ILE A 433 -23.03 -8.25 -6.57
N THR A 434 -21.94 -7.52 -6.47
CA THR A 434 -21.25 -7.32 -5.18
C THR A 434 -22.10 -6.53 -4.19
N LEU A 435 -22.81 -5.50 -4.66
CA LEU A 435 -23.75 -4.73 -3.84
C LEU A 435 -24.90 -5.61 -3.33
N ASP A 436 -25.56 -6.37 -4.20
CA ASP A 436 -26.68 -7.22 -3.83
C ASP A 436 -26.25 -8.33 -2.85
N ARG A 437 -25.10 -8.94 -3.08
CA ARG A 437 -24.53 -9.92 -2.15
C ARG A 437 -24.25 -9.29 -0.79
N CYS A 438 -23.66 -8.11 -0.75
CA CYS A 438 -23.34 -7.39 0.50
C CYS A 438 -24.64 -7.05 1.27
N LEU A 439 -25.66 -6.56 0.60
CA LEU A 439 -26.97 -6.24 1.19
C LEU A 439 -27.64 -7.48 1.81
N ASN A 440 -27.59 -8.61 1.13
CA ASN A 440 -28.13 -9.87 1.62
C ASN A 440 -27.38 -10.36 2.87
N GLU A 441 -26.07 -10.35 2.83
CA GLU A 441 -25.22 -10.83 3.92
C GLU A 441 -25.35 -9.97 5.19
N ILE A 442 -25.44 -8.65 5.05
CA ILE A 442 -25.62 -7.74 6.20
C ILE A 442 -27.09 -7.72 6.70
N LYS A 443 -28.00 -8.41 6.04
CA LYS A 443 -29.45 -8.40 6.33
C LYS A 443 -30.06 -7.00 6.23
N TRP A 444 -29.76 -6.32 5.13
CA TRP A 444 -30.15 -4.93 4.90
C TRP A 444 -31.66 -4.68 5.09
N ALA A 445 -32.51 -5.53 4.51
CA ALA A 445 -33.98 -5.36 4.54
C ALA A 445 -34.57 -5.32 5.96
N GLU A 446 -33.90 -5.94 6.93
CA GLU A 446 -34.30 -5.96 8.34
C GLU A 446 -33.67 -4.79 9.09
N ARG A 447 -32.33 -4.67 8.98
CA ARG A 447 -31.52 -3.75 9.80
C ARG A 447 -31.68 -2.30 9.39
N SER A 448 -31.96 -1.99 8.12
CA SER A 448 -32.21 -0.62 7.68
C SER A 448 -33.43 0.04 8.36
N LYS A 449 -34.39 -0.78 8.81
CA LYS A 449 -35.56 -0.31 9.59
C LYS A 449 -35.18 0.15 11.00
N LEU A 450 -33.97 -0.14 11.45
CA LEU A 450 -33.45 0.21 12.78
C LEU A 450 -32.66 1.54 12.77
N ASN A 451 -32.44 2.13 11.59
CA ASN A 451 -31.73 3.41 11.48
C ASN A 451 -32.37 4.50 12.38
N GLY A 452 -31.54 5.10 13.24
CA GLY A 452 -31.93 6.14 14.20
C GLY A 452 -32.71 5.64 15.43
N LYS A 453 -33.06 4.34 15.51
CA LYS A 453 -33.79 3.80 16.66
C LYS A 453 -32.88 3.66 17.88
N LEU A 454 -33.42 4.04 19.02
CA LEU A 454 -32.79 3.84 20.33
C LEU A 454 -33.12 2.42 20.83
N ILE A 455 -32.13 1.57 20.93
CA ILE A 455 -32.24 0.18 21.41
C ILE A 455 -31.16 0.00 22.49
N ASP A 456 -31.55 -0.45 23.67
CA ASP A 456 -30.67 -0.64 24.82
C ASP A 456 -29.76 0.56 25.12
N GLY A 457 -30.32 1.77 24.99
CA GLY A 457 -29.63 3.04 25.27
C GLY A 457 -28.68 3.54 24.18
N ARG A 458 -28.61 2.87 23.01
CA ARG A 458 -27.75 3.27 21.89
C ARG A 458 -28.56 3.46 20.62
N HIS A 459 -28.12 4.38 19.76
CA HIS A 459 -28.73 4.63 18.45
C HIS A 459 -28.11 3.70 17.41
N HIS A 460 -28.97 2.96 16.71
CA HIS A 460 -28.53 1.98 15.69
C HIS A 460 -28.51 2.58 14.30
N GLY A 461 -27.52 2.18 13.50
CA GLY A 461 -27.40 2.60 12.10
C GLY A 461 -26.68 1.61 11.21
N ILE A 462 -27.10 1.55 9.95
CA ILE A 462 -26.49 0.69 8.94
C ILE A 462 -26.24 1.50 7.66
N ALA A 463 -25.12 1.20 7.00
CA ALA A 463 -24.81 1.76 5.69
C ALA A 463 -24.08 0.76 4.79
N VAL A 464 -24.07 1.08 3.49
CA VAL A 464 -23.32 0.35 2.46
C VAL A 464 -22.59 1.36 1.58
N GLY A 465 -21.43 0.98 1.05
CA GLY A 465 -20.63 1.75 0.09
C GLY A 465 -20.00 0.84 -0.94
N CYS A 466 -19.68 1.39 -2.10
CA CYS A 466 -19.11 0.67 -3.24
C CYS A 466 -17.77 1.30 -3.61
N TYR A 467 -16.79 0.45 -3.94
CA TYR A 467 -15.45 0.90 -4.28
C TYR A 467 -14.88 0.19 -5.51
N LEU A 468 -13.80 0.75 -6.04
CA LEU A 468 -12.92 0.10 -7.01
C LEU A 468 -11.46 0.24 -6.61
N GLU A 469 -10.65 -0.75 -6.99
CA GLU A 469 -9.20 -0.76 -6.78
C GLU A 469 -8.47 -1.06 -8.08
N GLY A 470 -7.65 -0.13 -8.57
CA GLY A 470 -6.73 -0.37 -9.68
C GLY A 470 -5.43 -1.01 -9.20
N GLY A 471 -5.23 -2.27 -9.53
CA GLY A 471 -4.07 -3.07 -9.14
C GLY A 471 -3.38 -3.75 -10.32
N GLY A 472 -2.42 -4.62 -10.03
CA GLY A 472 -1.72 -5.41 -11.04
C GLY A 472 -0.83 -4.61 -11.98
N THR A 473 -0.28 -3.47 -11.51
CA THR A 473 0.52 -2.58 -12.35
C THR A 473 1.99 -2.96 -12.41
N GLY A 474 2.66 -2.39 -13.36
CA GLY A 474 4.11 -2.41 -13.48
C GLY A 474 4.50 -2.92 -14.83
N PRO A 475 5.71 -2.60 -15.35
CA PRO A 475 5.96 -2.91 -16.74
C PRO A 475 6.06 -4.42 -17.01
N ARG A 476 6.59 -5.18 -16.08
CA ARG A 476 6.72 -6.65 -16.19
C ARG A 476 7.03 -7.32 -14.85
N GLU A 477 7.06 -8.64 -14.86
CA GLU A 477 7.68 -9.47 -13.83
C GLU A 477 8.43 -10.62 -14.48
N ASN A 478 9.54 -11.07 -13.87
CA ASN A 478 10.36 -12.16 -14.36
C ASN A 478 10.46 -13.27 -13.32
N VAL A 479 10.49 -14.48 -13.82
CA VAL A 479 10.53 -15.71 -13.05
C VAL A 479 11.49 -16.69 -13.70
N ARG A 480 12.19 -17.52 -12.90
CA ARG A 480 12.91 -18.69 -13.38
C ARG A 480 12.42 -19.93 -12.65
N LEU A 481 12.20 -21.00 -13.38
CA LEU A 481 12.00 -22.35 -12.85
C LEU A 481 13.25 -23.20 -13.15
N ALA A 482 13.65 -24.02 -12.18
CA ALA A 482 14.77 -24.94 -12.34
C ALA A 482 14.40 -26.33 -11.79
N VAL A 483 14.78 -27.39 -12.55
CA VAL A 483 14.67 -28.78 -12.06
C VAL A 483 15.94 -29.12 -11.31
N GLU A 484 15.80 -29.43 -10.03
CA GLU A 484 16.90 -29.79 -9.14
C GLU A 484 17.36 -31.24 -9.29
N ALA A 485 18.52 -31.59 -8.70
CA ALA A 485 19.11 -32.93 -8.81
C ALA A 485 18.22 -34.05 -8.27
N ASP A 486 17.37 -33.77 -7.30
CA ASP A 486 16.40 -34.71 -6.71
C ASP A 486 15.07 -34.77 -7.45
N GLY A 487 14.92 -33.98 -8.52
CA GLY A 487 13.68 -33.85 -9.29
C GLY A 487 12.65 -32.90 -8.66
N SER A 488 13.00 -32.19 -7.61
CA SER A 488 12.21 -31.05 -7.12
C SER A 488 12.39 -29.84 -8.04
N ILE A 489 11.53 -28.83 -7.86
CA ILE A 489 11.54 -27.60 -8.67
C ILE A 489 11.76 -26.42 -7.75
N SER A 490 12.76 -25.61 -8.07
CA SER A 490 13.01 -24.30 -7.47
C SER A 490 12.38 -23.21 -8.34
N LEU A 491 11.66 -22.29 -7.68
CA LEU A 491 11.02 -21.14 -8.28
C LEU A 491 11.72 -19.87 -7.80
N PHE A 492 12.32 -19.11 -8.71
CA PHE A 492 12.96 -17.83 -8.46
C PHE A 492 12.10 -16.72 -9.02
N VAL A 493 11.74 -15.73 -8.20
CA VAL A 493 10.82 -14.66 -8.60
C VAL A 493 11.39 -13.28 -8.33
N GLY A 494 11.04 -12.32 -9.17
CA GLY A 494 11.38 -10.91 -8.99
C GLY A 494 10.45 -10.16 -8.02
N SER A 495 9.39 -10.81 -7.54
CA SER A 495 8.52 -10.31 -6.50
C SER A 495 9.17 -10.44 -5.11
N SER A 496 8.57 -9.77 -4.10
CA SER A 496 9.00 -9.82 -2.70
C SER A 496 7.90 -10.32 -1.80
N SER A 497 8.27 -10.96 -0.69
CA SER A 497 7.35 -11.28 0.40
C SER A 497 7.44 -10.22 1.49
N VAL A 498 6.29 -9.75 1.95
CA VAL A 498 6.17 -8.84 3.11
C VAL A 498 5.22 -9.45 4.16
N GLY A 499 5.11 -10.79 4.18
CA GLY A 499 4.24 -11.56 5.07
C GLY A 499 2.86 -11.89 4.49
N GLN A 500 2.59 -11.61 3.21
CA GLN A 500 1.27 -11.78 2.57
C GLN A 500 1.01 -13.21 2.04
N GLY A 501 1.91 -14.19 2.27
CA GLY A 501 1.70 -15.58 1.84
C GLY A 501 2.09 -15.85 0.38
N VAL A 502 3.02 -15.09 -0.17
CA VAL A 502 3.40 -15.17 -1.58
C VAL A 502 4.06 -16.50 -1.95
N GLU A 503 4.81 -17.11 -1.04
CA GLU A 503 5.47 -18.39 -1.29
C GLU A 503 4.43 -19.49 -1.57
N THR A 504 3.42 -19.58 -0.72
CA THR A 504 2.32 -20.57 -0.87
C THR A 504 1.57 -20.36 -2.19
N VAL A 505 1.13 -19.15 -2.48
CA VAL A 505 0.31 -18.91 -3.69
C VAL A 505 1.11 -19.09 -4.97
N PHE A 506 2.39 -18.77 -4.98
CA PHE A 506 3.27 -19.01 -6.13
C PHE A 506 3.56 -20.51 -6.32
N ALA A 507 3.71 -21.25 -5.22
CA ALA A 507 3.84 -22.72 -5.27
C ALA A 507 2.58 -23.37 -5.86
N GLN A 508 1.36 -22.92 -5.45
CA GLN A 508 0.10 -23.43 -6.02
C GLN A 508 0.02 -23.18 -7.53
N ILE A 509 0.35 -21.95 -7.99
CA ILE A 509 0.34 -21.61 -9.41
C ILE A 509 1.37 -22.45 -10.19
N ALA A 510 2.58 -22.59 -9.66
CA ALA A 510 3.62 -23.39 -10.31
C ALA A 510 3.28 -24.87 -10.40
N ALA A 511 2.75 -25.45 -9.32
CA ALA A 511 2.36 -26.86 -9.27
C ALA A 511 1.26 -27.18 -10.30
N ASP A 512 0.21 -26.36 -10.36
CA ASP A 512 -0.86 -26.55 -11.37
C ASP A 512 -0.37 -26.31 -12.79
N ALA A 513 0.43 -25.27 -13.02
CA ALA A 513 0.93 -24.97 -14.35
C ALA A 513 1.94 -26.00 -14.89
N LEU A 514 2.66 -26.67 -14.00
CA LEU A 514 3.58 -27.76 -14.33
C LEU A 514 2.93 -29.15 -14.32
N GLU A 515 1.70 -29.26 -13.81
CA GLU A 515 0.99 -30.56 -13.59
C GLU A 515 1.79 -31.49 -12.66
N VAL A 516 2.35 -30.93 -11.57
CA VAL A 516 3.12 -31.69 -10.57
C VAL A 516 2.46 -31.59 -9.19
N PRO A 517 2.69 -32.55 -8.29
CA PRO A 517 2.33 -32.42 -6.88
C PRO A 517 2.98 -31.21 -6.24
N MET A 518 2.29 -30.55 -5.32
CA MET A 518 2.79 -29.31 -4.70
C MET A 518 4.11 -29.52 -3.93
N GLU A 519 4.33 -30.70 -3.37
CA GLU A 519 5.54 -31.12 -2.67
C GLU A 519 6.78 -31.14 -3.59
N ARG A 520 6.58 -31.14 -4.90
CA ARG A 520 7.68 -31.02 -5.87
C ARG A 520 8.17 -29.56 -5.98
N ILE A 521 7.38 -28.58 -5.59
CA ILE A 521 7.84 -27.19 -5.51
C ILE A 521 8.57 -27.02 -4.18
N ASN A 522 9.89 -27.26 -4.19
CA ASN A 522 10.68 -27.33 -2.97
C ASN A 522 11.01 -25.95 -2.38
N ARG A 523 11.21 -24.94 -3.26
CA ARG A 523 11.58 -23.58 -2.84
C ARG A 523 10.88 -22.55 -3.70
N VAL A 524 10.38 -21.50 -3.04
CA VAL A 524 10.00 -20.24 -3.69
C VAL A 524 10.98 -19.19 -3.17
N LEU A 525 11.91 -18.78 -4.03
CA LEU A 525 13.00 -17.87 -3.71
C LEU A 525 12.67 -16.47 -4.25
N HIS A 526 12.60 -15.50 -3.37
CA HIS A 526 12.22 -14.12 -3.65
C HIS A 526 13.16 -13.13 -2.96
N GLY A 527 12.97 -11.83 -3.19
CA GLY A 527 13.63 -10.77 -2.42
C GLY A 527 15.13 -10.59 -2.66
N SER A 528 15.79 -11.39 -3.53
CA SER A 528 17.20 -11.20 -3.88
C SER A 528 17.38 -10.75 -5.33
N THR A 529 18.28 -9.80 -5.51
CA THR A 529 18.67 -9.33 -6.85
C THR A 529 19.55 -10.31 -7.62
N ASP A 530 19.93 -11.45 -7.00
CA ASP A 530 20.70 -12.52 -7.64
C ASP A 530 19.80 -13.57 -8.33
N TYR A 531 18.52 -13.65 -7.99
CA TYR A 531 17.66 -14.75 -8.41
C TYR A 531 17.18 -14.64 -9.84
N VAL A 532 16.87 -13.42 -10.29
CA VAL A 532 16.45 -13.12 -11.65
C VAL A 532 17.18 -11.87 -12.13
N THR A 533 17.28 -11.69 -13.45
CA THR A 533 17.99 -10.54 -14.02
C THR A 533 17.32 -9.21 -13.71
N GLN A 534 15.99 -9.19 -13.59
CA GLN A 534 15.19 -8.02 -13.31
C GLN A 534 13.90 -8.43 -12.60
N GLY A 535 13.52 -7.71 -11.56
CA GLY A 535 12.26 -7.85 -10.84
C GLY A 535 11.71 -6.48 -10.45
N TYR A 536 10.46 -6.45 -10.02
CA TYR A 536 9.80 -5.20 -9.66
C TYR A 536 9.22 -5.20 -8.24
N GLY A 537 9.24 -6.36 -7.56
CA GLY A 537 8.79 -6.48 -6.18
C GLY A 537 7.27 -6.46 -6.01
N SER A 538 6.82 -6.20 -4.78
CA SER A 538 5.40 -6.26 -4.38
C SER A 538 4.85 -4.88 -4.03
N PHE A 539 3.98 -4.32 -4.88
CA PHE A 539 3.26 -3.06 -4.70
C PHE A 539 2.00 -3.05 -5.57
N SER A 540 1.05 -2.16 -5.28
CA SER A 540 -0.17 -2.00 -6.09
C SER A 540 -0.87 -3.34 -6.41
N SER A 541 -0.96 -4.21 -5.42
CA SER A 541 -1.63 -5.53 -5.50
C SER A 541 -1.21 -6.38 -6.71
N ARG A 542 0.06 -6.30 -7.13
CA ARG A 542 0.55 -6.85 -8.41
C ARG A 542 1.08 -8.29 -8.37
N SER A 543 1.42 -8.82 -7.20
CA SER A 543 2.19 -10.07 -7.09
C SER A 543 1.52 -11.25 -7.81
N ILE A 544 0.23 -11.47 -7.61
CA ILE A 544 -0.53 -12.54 -8.30
C ILE A 544 -0.69 -12.23 -9.78
N VAL A 545 -1.09 -10.99 -10.12
CA VAL A 545 -1.35 -10.63 -11.53
C VAL A 545 -0.09 -10.71 -12.38
N MET A 546 1.01 -10.12 -11.92
CA MET A 546 2.25 -10.07 -12.70
C MET A 546 3.11 -11.32 -12.50
N GLY A 547 3.38 -11.68 -11.23
CA GLY A 547 4.21 -12.83 -10.87
C GLY A 547 3.56 -14.16 -11.24
N GLY A 548 2.25 -14.32 -10.96
CA GLY A 548 1.52 -15.54 -11.30
C GLY A 548 1.50 -15.83 -12.80
N ASN A 549 1.26 -14.82 -13.64
CA ASN A 549 1.30 -15.01 -15.10
C ASN A 549 2.72 -15.24 -15.63
N ALA A 550 3.74 -14.64 -15.01
CA ALA A 550 5.15 -14.95 -15.36
C ALA A 550 5.52 -16.40 -14.99
N ILE A 551 4.98 -16.94 -13.86
CA ILE A 551 5.14 -18.35 -13.49
C ILE A 551 4.48 -19.27 -14.53
N MET A 552 3.28 -18.94 -15.01
CA MET A 552 2.59 -19.72 -16.05
C MET A 552 3.41 -19.76 -17.34
N ASP A 553 4.00 -18.64 -17.77
CA ASP A 553 4.87 -18.58 -18.95
C ASP A 553 6.14 -19.44 -18.77
N ALA A 554 6.81 -19.33 -17.60
CA ALA A 554 7.97 -20.16 -17.29
C ALA A 554 7.62 -21.65 -17.27
N ALA A 555 6.49 -22.02 -16.67
CA ALA A 555 6.03 -23.41 -16.58
C ALA A 555 5.72 -24.00 -17.97
N GLN A 556 5.07 -23.24 -18.84
CA GLN A 556 4.83 -23.69 -20.22
C GLN A 556 6.14 -23.96 -20.97
N LYS A 557 7.13 -23.07 -20.84
CA LYS A 557 8.46 -23.23 -21.44
C LYS A 557 9.20 -24.43 -20.87
N LEU A 558 9.21 -24.61 -19.54
CA LEU A 558 9.87 -25.73 -18.88
C LEU A 558 9.24 -27.07 -19.28
N ARG A 559 7.90 -27.14 -19.35
CA ARG A 559 7.19 -28.33 -19.85
C ARG A 559 7.61 -28.68 -21.28
N THR A 560 7.76 -27.69 -22.15
CA THR A 560 8.23 -27.88 -23.52
C THR A 560 9.63 -28.49 -23.55
N LEU A 561 10.57 -27.93 -22.77
CA LEU A 561 11.93 -28.46 -22.67
C LEU A 561 11.96 -29.91 -22.15
N ILE A 562 11.17 -30.21 -21.11
CA ILE A 562 11.04 -31.58 -20.55
C ILE A 562 10.43 -32.52 -21.59
N ARG A 563 9.39 -32.12 -22.34
CA ARG A 563 8.80 -32.94 -23.40
C ARG A 563 9.82 -33.28 -24.49
N GLU A 564 10.57 -32.29 -24.95
CA GLU A 564 11.61 -32.48 -25.96
C GLU A 564 12.73 -33.41 -25.49
N ALA A 565 13.16 -33.28 -24.23
CA ALA A 565 14.17 -34.13 -23.62
C ALA A 565 13.66 -35.57 -23.42
N ALA A 566 12.41 -35.73 -22.95
CA ALA A 566 11.77 -37.04 -22.78
C ALA A 566 11.55 -37.74 -24.12
N ALA A 567 11.09 -37.01 -25.15
CA ALA A 567 10.88 -37.55 -26.48
C ALA A 567 12.15 -38.15 -27.08
N LYS A 568 13.29 -37.48 -26.89
CA LYS A 568 14.62 -38.00 -27.32
C LYS A 568 14.97 -39.29 -26.56
N LYS A 569 14.74 -39.34 -25.25
CA LYS A 569 15.01 -40.54 -24.41
C LYS A 569 14.10 -41.71 -24.76
N LEU A 570 12.85 -41.44 -25.14
CA LEU A 570 11.83 -42.46 -25.43
C LEU A 570 11.65 -42.75 -26.93
N ASN A 571 12.43 -42.06 -27.79
CA ASN A 571 12.36 -42.18 -29.25
C ASN A 571 10.92 -42.02 -29.78
N CYS A 572 10.22 -40.96 -29.38
CA CYS A 572 8.84 -40.62 -29.78
C CYS A 572 8.72 -39.13 -30.10
N GLY A 573 7.52 -38.67 -30.49
CA GLY A 573 7.25 -37.25 -30.70
C GLY A 573 7.12 -36.48 -29.39
N ALA A 574 7.57 -35.24 -29.36
CA ALA A 574 7.43 -34.38 -28.15
C ALA A 574 5.94 -34.16 -27.76
N ASN A 575 5.04 -34.11 -28.72
CA ASN A 575 3.60 -33.98 -28.50
C ASN A 575 2.95 -35.25 -27.92
N ASP A 576 3.64 -36.41 -28.02
CA ASP A 576 3.17 -37.68 -27.49
C ASP A 576 3.50 -37.84 -25.99
N ILE A 577 4.33 -36.93 -25.44
CA ILE A 577 4.67 -36.92 -24.02
C ILE A 577 3.57 -36.24 -23.22
N VAL A 578 3.06 -36.94 -22.23
CA VAL A 578 2.05 -36.45 -21.28
C VAL A 578 2.70 -36.33 -19.89
N PHE A 579 2.30 -35.32 -19.13
CA PHE A 579 2.67 -35.22 -17.73
C PHE A 579 1.65 -35.96 -16.87
N ASP A 580 2.15 -36.81 -15.96
CA ASP A 580 1.33 -37.53 -14.98
C ASP A 580 2.06 -37.55 -13.64
N ARG A 581 1.51 -36.83 -12.65
CA ARG A 581 2.03 -36.74 -11.27
C ARG A 581 3.53 -36.44 -11.17
N GLY A 582 4.01 -35.51 -11.98
CA GLY A 582 5.42 -35.13 -12.00
C GLY A 582 6.33 -36.13 -12.75
N MET A 583 5.80 -36.93 -13.61
CA MET A 583 6.54 -37.81 -14.55
C MET A 583 6.24 -37.42 -15.99
N ALA A 584 7.23 -37.53 -16.86
CA ALA A 584 7.04 -37.45 -18.30
C ALA A 584 6.75 -38.84 -18.85
N VAL A 585 5.55 -39.07 -19.35
CA VAL A 585 5.05 -40.39 -19.79
C VAL A 585 4.95 -40.40 -21.31
N GLY A 586 5.58 -41.43 -21.93
CA GLY A 586 5.52 -41.66 -23.37
C GLY A 586 4.21 -42.29 -23.82
N PRO A 587 4.04 -42.45 -25.15
CA PRO A 587 2.78 -42.94 -25.74
C PRO A 587 2.51 -44.42 -25.44
N ALA A 588 1.24 -44.79 -25.59
CA ALA A 588 0.84 -46.20 -25.58
C ALA A 588 1.49 -46.99 -26.75
N PRO A 589 1.70 -48.34 -26.60
CA PRO A 589 1.30 -49.17 -25.48
C PRO A 589 2.27 -49.19 -24.29
N ALA A 590 3.54 -48.77 -24.49
CA ALA A 590 4.58 -48.91 -23.47
C ALA A 590 4.40 -47.98 -22.26
N ARG A 591 3.86 -46.77 -22.47
CA ARG A 591 3.67 -45.76 -21.42
C ARG A 591 4.90 -45.60 -20.47
N ALA A 592 6.11 -45.71 -21.04
CA ALA A 592 7.34 -45.55 -20.29
C ALA A 592 7.38 -44.15 -19.61
N ALA A 593 7.62 -44.16 -18.31
CA ALA A 593 7.65 -42.92 -17.49
C ALA A 593 9.10 -42.55 -17.14
N ILE A 594 9.39 -41.27 -17.21
CA ILE A 594 10.69 -40.69 -16.80
C ILE A 594 10.44 -39.73 -15.65
N GLU A 595 11.16 -39.92 -14.56
CA GLU A 595 11.09 -39.03 -13.38
C GLU A 595 11.74 -37.68 -13.66
N LEU A 596 11.27 -36.62 -12.99
CA LEU A 596 11.80 -35.26 -13.15
C LEU A 596 13.30 -35.15 -12.85
N LYS A 597 13.85 -35.93 -11.93
CA LYS A 597 15.30 -35.92 -11.65
C LYS A 597 16.18 -36.21 -12.87
N GLU A 598 15.63 -36.94 -13.87
CA GLU A 598 16.32 -37.23 -15.13
C GLU A 598 16.46 -36.01 -16.06
N PHE A 599 15.83 -34.90 -15.69
CA PHE A 599 15.87 -33.60 -16.36
C PHE A 599 16.54 -32.54 -15.49
N ALA A 600 17.28 -32.94 -14.47
CA ALA A 600 18.01 -32.05 -13.58
C ALA A 600 18.88 -31.06 -14.38
N GLY A 601 18.89 -29.80 -13.96
CA GLY A 601 19.58 -28.71 -14.63
C GLY A 601 18.80 -28.03 -15.77
N LEU A 602 17.65 -28.53 -16.20
CA LEU A 602 16.78 -27.79 -17.09
C LEU A 602 16.21 -26.57 -16.37
N THR A 603 16.30 -25.42 -17.02
CA THR A 603 15.78 -24.15 -16.53
C THR A 603 14.91 -23.45 -17.58
N ALA A 604 13.92 -22.70 -17.15
CA ALA A 604 13.13 -21.86 -18.04
C ALA A 604 12.84 -20.51 -17.39
N ASP A 605 13.06 -19.44 -18.16
CA ASP A 605 12.73 -18.08 -17.77
C ASP A 605 11.35 -17.70 -18.32
N GLY A 606 10.49 -17.17 -17.45
CA GLY A 606 9.17 -16.63 -17.79
C GLY A 606 9.10 -15.14 -17.55
N THR A 607 8.24 -14.49 -18.34
CA THR A 607 8.00 -13.05 -18.26
C THR A 607 6.52 -12.77 -18.51
N PHE A 608 5.95 -11.89 -17.72
CA PHE A 608 4.66 -11.27 -18.03
C PHE A 608 4.82 -9.75 -18.01
N ALA A 609 4.32 -9.09 -19.04
CA ALA A 609 4.35 -7.64 -19.20
C ALA A 609 2.94 -7.11 -19.45
N SER A 610 2.58 -6.03 -18.77
CA SER A 610 1.33 -5.29 -18.99
C SER A 610 1.52 -3.83 -18.61
N ASP A 611 1.05 -2.94 -19.47
CA ASP A 611 0.95 -1.50 -19.25
C ASP A 611 -0.43 -1.10 -18.67
N LYS A 612 -1.40 -2.00 -18.69
CA LYS A 612 -2.75 -1.80 -18.19
C LYS A 612 -2.92 -2.32 -16.75
N ARG A 613 -3.81 -1.70 -16.02
CA ARG A 613 -4.24 -2.12 -14.68
C ARG A 613 -5.44 -3.05 -14.75
N THR A 614 -5.51 -3.99 -13.82
CA THR A 614 -6.75 -4.71 -13.52
C THR A 614 -7.52 -3.95 -12.45
N TYR A 615 -8.85 -4.05 -12.46
CA TYR A 615 -9.68 -3.37 -11.46
C TYR A 615 -10.53 -4.39 -10.69
N SER A 616 -10.14 -4.67 -9.43
CA SER A 616 -11.03 -5.30 -8.46
C SER A 616 -12.02 -4.29 -7.92
N TYR A 617 -13.13 -4.76 -7.40
CA TYR A 617 -14.22 -3.91 -6.93
C TYR A 617 -15.05 -4.65 -5.88
N GLY A 618 -15.86 -3.92 -5.15
CA GLY A 618 -16.71 -4.53 -4.15
C GLY A 618 -17.70 -3.57 -3.51
N ALA A 619 -18.42 -4.12 -2.55
CA ALA A 619 -19.30 -3.38 -1.66
C ALA A 619 -19.08 -3.84 -0.22
N HIS A 620 -18.99 -2.87 0.69
CA HIS A 620 -18.91 -3.14 2.12
C HIS A 620 -20.13 -2.57 2.83
N ALA A 621 -20.52 -3.19 3.94
CA ALA A 621 -21.59 -2.71 4.80
C ALA A 621 -21.20 -2.80 6.27
N ALA A 622 -21.60 -1.79 7.04
CA ALA A 622 -21.37 -1.72 8.48
C ALA A 622 -22.68 -1.49 9.23
N TYR A 623 -22.86 -2.19 10.34
CA TYR A 623 -23.95 -2.00 11.30
C TYR A 623 -23.37 -1.59 12.64
N VAL A 624 -23.78 -0.42 13.13
CA VAL A 624 -23.21 0.20 14.32
C VAL A 624 -24.28 0.53 15.37
N ALA A 625 -23.86 0.65 16.64
CA ALA A 625 -24.62 1.25 17.74
C ALA A 625 -23.82 2.40 18.36
N VAL A 626 -24.44 3.57 18.48
CA VAL A 626 -23.80 4.80 18.97
C VAL A 626 -24.39 5.20 20.32
N ASP A 627 -23.55 5.33 21.33
CA ASP A 627 -23.92 5.94 22.61
C ASP A 627 -23.82 7.47 22.50
N ALA A 628 -24.95 8.13 22.41
CA ALA A 628 -25.02 9.60 22.29
C ALA A 628 -24.61 10.38 23.57
N LYS A 629 -24.36 9.69 24.69
CA LYS A 629 -23.85 10.32 25.92
C LYS A 629 -22.31 10.43 25.93
N THR A 630 -21.65 9.47 25.29
CA THR A 630 -20.18 9.36 25.30
C THR A 630 -19.54 9.58 23.93
N GLY A 631 -20.32 9.47 22.84
CA GLY A 631 -19.82 9.44 21.47
C GLY A 631 -19.20 8.09 21.08
N HIS A 632 -19.27 7.07 21.95
CA HIS A 632 -18.72 5.76 21.66
C HIS A 632 -19.53 5.06 20.56
N VAL A 633 -18.84 4.44 19.62
CA VAL A 633 -19.40 3.65 18.52
C VAL A 633 -18.99 2.20 18.71
N GLU A 634 -19.97 1.32 18.83
CA GLU A 634 -19.78 -0.12 18.75
C GLU A 634 -20.05 -0.59 17.32
N LEU A 635 -19.08 -1.23 16.69
CA LEU A 635 -19.30 -1.91 15.42
C LEU A 635 -19.90 -3.30 15.73
N ILE A 636 -21.17 -3.48 15.41
CA ILE A 636 -21.90 -4.73 15.70
C ILE A 636 -21.62 -5.79 14.63
N ASP A 637 -21.54 -5.38 13.36
CA ASP A 637 -21.35 -6.29 12.23
C ASP A 637 -20.70 -5.57 11.06
N TYR A 638 -19.83 -6.27 10.33
CA TYR A 638 -19.16 -5.77 9.13
C TYR A 638 -19.08 -6.86 8.06
N VAL A 639 -19.47 -6.52 6.85
CA VAL A 639 -19.41 -7.40 5.68
C VAL A 639 -18.63 -6.73 4.58
N ALA A 640 -17.66 -7.44 4.03
CA ALA A 640 -16.88 -7.07 2.86
C ALA A 640 -17.14 -8.09 1.74
N VAL A 641 -17.60 -7.64 0.59
CA VAL A 641 -17.79 -8.46 -0.61
C VAL A 641 -16.94 -7.88 -1.72
N GLU A 642 -16.02 -8.68 -2.27
CA GLU A 642 -15.04 -8.23 -3.26
C GLU A 642 -15.00 -9.19 -4.46
N ASP A 643 -15.04 -8.68 -5.70
CA ASP A 643 -14.70 -9.47 -6.89
C ASP A 643 -13.24 -9.22 -7.26
N VAL A 644 -12.44 -10.26 -7.15
CA VAL A 644 -10.97 -10.22 -7.33
C VAL A 644 -10.52 -11.00 -8.57
N GLY A 645 -11.47 -11.36 -9.43
CA GLY A 645 -11.20 -12.27 -10.53
C GLY A 645 -10.79 -13.65 -10.02
N ARG A 646 -9.83 -14.30 -10.67
CA ARG A 646 -9.42 -15.66 -10.29
C ARG A 646 -8.83 -15.70 -8.87
N ILE A 647 -9.44 -16.49 -8.00
CA ILE A 647 -8.97 -16.75 -6.64
C ILE A 647 -7.91 -17.86 -6.68
N VAL A 648 -6.71 -17.59 -6.17
CA VAL A 648 -5.62 -18.57 -6.07
C VAL A 648 -5.71 -19.34 -4.75
N ASN A 649 -5.75 -18.62 -3.63
CA ASN A 649 -5.90 -19.23 -2.31
C ASN A 649 -6.90 -18.42 -1.47
N PRO A 650 -8.10 -18.97 -1.21
CA PRO A 650 -9.13 -18.25 -0.46
C PRO A 650 -8.73 -17.96 0.99
N LEU A 651 -7.89 -18.80 1.62
CA LEU A 651 -7.47 -18.61 3.02
C LEU A 651 -6.59 -17.35 3.15
N THR A 652 -5.56 -17.21 2.32
CA THR A 652 -4.67 -16.03 2.33
C THR A 652 -5.40 -14.78 1.86
N LEU A 653 -6.30 -14.90 0.90
CA LEU A 653 -7.12 -13.79 0.40
C LEU A 653 -8.04 -13.22 1.49
N HIS A 654 -8.76 -14.09 2.23
CA HIS A 654 -9.59 -13.66 3.35
C HIS A 654 -8.76 -12.94 4.43
N GLY A 655 -7.56 -13.47 4.75
CA GLY A 655 -6.62 -12.83 5.68
C GLY A 655 -6.21 -11.43 5.21
N GLN A 656 -5.96 -11.24 3.90
CA GLN A 656 -5.66 -9.92 3.34
C GLN A 656 -6.84 -8.95 3.43
N CYS A 657 -8.05 -9.40 3.11
CA CYS A 657 -9.26 -8.57 3.18
C CYS A 657 -9.57 -8.17 4.63
N ILE A 658 -9.62 -9.12 5.56
CA ILE A 658 -9.91 -8.86 6.98
C ILE A 658 -8.86 -7.90 7.57
N GLY A 659 -7.57 -8.17 7.35
CA GLY A 659 -6.50 -7.30 7.82
C GLY A 659 -6.56 -5.88 7.24
N ALA A 660 -7.03 -5.73 5.99
CA ALA A 660 -7.24 -4.43 5.37
C ALA A 660 -8.41 -3.65 6.00
N VAL A 661 -9.52 -4.34 6.26
CA VAL A 661 -10.68 -3.76 6.97
C VAL A 661 -10.28 -3.27 8.35
N VAL A 662 -9.52 -4.08 9.12
CA VAL A 662 -9.07 -3.68 10.47
C VAL A 662 -8.18 -2.43 10.43
N GLN A 663 -7.26 -2.34 9.46
CA GLN A 663 -6.49 -1.10 9.26
C GLN A 663 -7.39 0.09 8.89
N GLY A 664 -8.41 -0.13 8.07
CA GLY A 664 -9.40 0.90 7.76
C GLY A 664 -10.20 1.36 8.99
N LEU A 665 -10.58 0.44 9.87
CA LEU A 665 -11.26 0.73 11.14
C LEU A 665 -10.36 1.51 12.09
N GLY A 666 -9.07 1.15 12.18
CA GLY A 666 -8.05 1.90 12.91
C GLY A 666 -7.98 3.36 12.47
N GLY A 667 -7.83 3.59 11.16
CA GLY A 667 -7.83 4.95 10.58
C GLY A 667 -9.17 5.68 10.70
N THR A 668 -10.28 4.93 10.83
CA THR A 668 -11.61 5.54 10.98
C THR A 668 -11.88 5.99 12.42
N PHE A 669 -11.37 5.30 13.43
CA PHE A 669 -11.74 5.55 14.83
C PHE A 669 -10.59 6.01 15.73
N LEU A 670 -9.35 5.55 15.51
CA LEU A 670 -8.29 5.54 16.52
C LEU A 670 -7.02 6.27 16.08
N GLU A 671 -6.48 5.92 14.92
CA GLU A 671 -5.15 6.29 14.49
C GLU A 671 -5.07 7.75 14.05
N HIS A 672 -4.20 8.54 14.70
CA HIS A 672 -4.02 9.95 14.39
C HIS A 672 -2.64 10.45 14.81
N PHE A 673 -1.86 10.97 13.86
CA PHE A 673 -0.68 11.76 14.17
C PHE A 673 -1.08 13.22 14.42
N VAL A 674 -0.88 13.66 15.64
CA VAL A 674 -1.15 15.03 16.09
C VAL A 674 0.16 15.79 16.17
N TYR A 675 0.22 16.95 15.58
CA TYR A 675 1.34 17.89 15.64
C TYR A 675 0.92 19.18 16.34
N ASP A 676 1.83 19.77 17.09
CA ASP A 676 1.61 21.12 17.62
C ASP A 676 1.94 22.20 16.56
N GLU A 677 1.75 23.47 16.93
CA GLU A 677 2.03 24.62 16.07
C GLU A 677 3.52 24.80 15.71
N ASN A 678 4.41 24.16 16.49
CA ASN A 678 5.86 24.18 16.26
C ASN A 678 6.33 22.98 15.42
N GLY A 679 5.41 22.13 14.97
CA GLY A 679 5.71 20.94 14.17
C GLY A 679 6.25 19.76 14.98
N GLN A 680 6.06 19.75 16.32
CA GLN A 680 6.40 18.62 17.17
C GLN A 680 5.33 17.52 17.03
N LEU A 681 5.76 16.27 16.88
CA LEU A 681 4.86 15.12 16.88
C LEU A 681 4.48 14.77 18.33
N LEU A 682 3.21 14.97 18.67
CA LEU A 682 2.68 14.71 20.02
C LEU A 682 2.30 13.24 20.25
N THR A 683 1.97 12.51 19.19
CA THR A 683 1.53 11.10 19.24
C THR A 683 2.63 10.16 18.71
N GLY A 684 3.83 10.28 19.28
CA GLY A 684 5.03 9.55 18.85
C GLY A 684 5.27 8.22 19.56
N SER A 685 4.28 7.67 20.29
CA SER A 685 4.37 6.39 20.97
C SER A 685 3.03 5.64 20.94
N PHE A 686 3.03 4.33 21.21
CA PHE A 686 1.78 3.56 21.32
C PHE A 686 0.92 3.91 22.53
N ALA A 687 1.40 4.77 23.44
CA ALA A 687 0.57 5.34 24.51
C ALA A 687 -0.41 6.39 23.95
N ASP A 688 -0.04 7.07 22.87
CA ASP A 688 -0.76 8.21 22.31
C ASP A 688 -1.29 7.91 20.89
N TYR A 689 -0.54 7.18 20.08
CA TYR A 689 -0.99 6.68 18.78
C TYR A 689 -1.72 5.36 18.97
N LEU A 690 -3.05 5.44 19.03
CA LEU A 690 -3.89 4.29 19.32
C LEU A 690 -4.03 3.40 18.10
N MET A 691 -3.88 2.09 18.30
CA MET A 691 -4.09 1.08 17.26
C MET A 691 -5.21 0.11 17.66
N PRO A 692 -5.90 -0.51 16.66
CA PRO A 692 -6.89 -1.54 16.95
C PRO A 692 -6.29 -2.73 17.71
N THR A 693 -7.00 -3.20 18.73
CA THR A 693 -6.72 -4.47 19.41
C THR A 693 -7.70 -5.55 18.99
N ALA A 694 -7.45 -6.80 19.36
CA ALA A 694 -8.31 -7.92 19.00
C ALA A 694 -9.74 -7.83 19.58
N SER A 695 -9.95 -6.99 20.59
CA SER A 695 -11.24 -6.80 21.27
C SER A 695 -12.06 -5.60 20.77
N ASP A 696 -11.48 -4.74 19.91
CA ASP A 696 -12.15 -3.48 19.52
C ASP A 696 -13.24 -3.71 18.48
N PHE A 697 -13.13 -4.77 17.66
CA PHE A 697 -14.04 -5.00 16.56
C PHE A 697 -14.55 -6.45 16.54
N PRO A 698 -15.77 -6.67 15.98
CA PRO A 698 -16.31 -8.02 15.82
C PRO A 698 -15.56 -8.79 14.71
N GLN A 699 -15.91 -10.06 14.55
CA GLN A 699 -15.44 -10.85 13.42
C GLN A 699 -15.90 -10.21 12.10
N ILE A 700 -14.94 -9.81 11.27
CA ILE A 700 -15.19 -9.29 9.93
C ILE A 700 -15.56 -10.45 8.99
N ARG A 701 -16.66 -10.32 8.27
CA ARG A 701 -17.07 -11.30 7.25
C ARG A 701 -16.58 -10.85 5.88
N ALA A 702 -15.55 -11.53 5.37
CA ALA A 702 -14.99 -11.30 4.05
C ALA A 702 -15.50 -12.37 3.07
N ILE A 703 -16.01 -11.94 1.92
CA ILE A 703 -16.56 -12.79 0.86
C ILE A 703 -15.91 -12.41 -0.44
N ALA A 704 -15.13 -13.31 -1.02
CA ALA A 704 -14.49 -13.10 -2.30
C ALA A 704 -15.30 -13.77 -3.43
N LEU A 705 -15.46 -13.05 -4.54
CA LEU A 705 -16.11 -13.51 -5.77
C LEU A 705 -15.07 -13.60 -6.89
N GLU A 706 -15.31 -14.47 -7.86
CA GLU A 706 -14.50 -14.62 -9.08
C GLU A 706 -15.40 -14.60 -10.34
N ASP A 707 -16.50 -13.83 -10.28
CA ASP A 707 -17.53 -13.85 -11.31
C ASP A 707 -17.10 -13.11 -12.58
N LYS A 708 -16.22 -12.10 -12.44
CA LYS A 708 -15.75 -11.26 -13.55
C LYS A 708 -14.22 -11.24 -13.61
N PRO A 709 -13.58 -12.31 -14.13
CA PRO A 709 -12.14 -12.34 -14.30
C PRO A 709 -11.65 -11.22 -15.24
N SER A 710 -10.42 -10.76 -15.00
CA SER A 710 -9.79 -9.75 -15.85
C SER A 710 -9.47 -10.33 -17.25
N PRO A 711 -9.87 -9.67 -18.34
CA PRO A 711 -9.48 -10.07 -19.68
C PRO A 711 -8.03 -9.71 -20.02
N LEU A 712 -7.33 -8.93 -19.17
CA LEU A 712 -6.01 -8.38 -19.44
C LEU A 712 -4.86 -9.34 -19.12
N ASN A 713 -5.16 -10.50 -18.53
CA ASN A 713 -4.14 -11.50 -18.22
C ASN A 713 -4.69 -12.93 -18.31
N PRO A 714 -3.84 -13.91 -18.69
CA PRO A 714 -4.25 -15.31 -18.88
C PRO A 714 -4.88 -15.97 -17.65
N MET A 715 -4.46 -15.59 -16.44
CA MET A 715 -5.02 -16.13 -15.20
C MET A 715 -6.41 -15.57 -14.89
N GLY A 716 -6.75 -14.40 -15.42
CA GLY A 716 -7.98 -13.70 -15.07
C GLY A 716 -7.96 -13.09 -13.67
N ALA A 717 -6.80 -12.98 -13.05
CA ALA A 717 -6.65 -12.45 -11.69
C ALA A 717 -6.73 -10.92 -11.66
N LYS A 718 -7.19 -10.36 -10.54
CA LYS A 718 -7.18 -8.94 -10.23
C LYS A 718 -6.40 -8.70 -8.95
N GLY A 719 -5.95 -7.46 -8.74
CA GLY A 719 -5.30 -7.07 -7.50
C GLY A 719 -6.28 -7.06 -6.33
N ALA A 720 -5.92 -7.67 -5.19
CA ALA A 720 -6.79 -7.78 -4.02
C ALA A 720 -6.11 -7.39 -2.69
N GLY A 721 -4.90 -6.84 -2.77
CA GLY A 721 -4.12 -6.53 -1.56
C GLY A 721 -4.59 -5.28 -0.81
N GLU A 722 -5.30 -4.38 -1.48
CA GLU A 722 -5.64 -3.05 -0.95
C GLU A 722 -7.16 -2.81 -0.85
N GLY A 723 -8.00 -3.62 -1.52
CA GLY A 723 -9.44 -3.41 -1.62
C GLY A 723 -10.14 -3.24 -0.28
N GLY A 724 -9.88 -4.14 0.65
CA GLY A 724 -10.56 -4.18 1.95
C GLY A 724 -10.45 -2.92 2.81
N ILE A 725 -9.43 -2.07 2.64
CA ILE A 725 -9.32 -0.81 3.41
C ILE A 725 -10.16 0.33 2.82
N ILE A 726 -10.37 0.31 1.49
CA ILE A 726 -10.84 1.47 0.74
C ILE A 726 -12.18 2.01 1.24
N PRO A 727 -13.27 1.21 1.36
CA PRO A 727 -14.59 1.74 1.67
C PRO A 727 -14.86 1.95 3.16
N VAL A 728 -13.94 1.54 4.04
CA VAL A 728 -14.21 1.46 5.49
C VAL A 728 -14.62 2.81 6.08
N GLY A 729 -13.86 3.87 5.78
CA GLY A 729 -14.14 5.22 6.31
C GLY A 729 -15.51 5.74 5.89
N GLY A 730 -15.86 5.59 4.61
CA GLY A 730 -17.13 6.03 4.04
C GLY A 730 -18.33 5.25 4.59
N VAL A 731 -18.22 3.93 4.61
CA VAL A 731 -19.30 3.03 5.09
C VAL A 731 -19.57 3.23 6.57
N VAL A 732 -18.54 3.28 7.41
CA VAL A 732 -18.70 3.47 8.86
C VAL A 732 -19.26 4.86 9.17
N ALA A 733 -18.74 5.91 8.54
CA ALA A 733 -19.24 7.27 8.75
C ALA A 733 -20.72 7.41 8.30
N ASN A 734 -21.12 6.73 7.23
CA ASN A 734 -22.52 6.67 6.79
C ASN A 734 -23.41 5.90 7.78
N ALA A 735 -22.93 4.81 8.36
CA ALA A 735 -23.65 4.06 9.39
C ALA A 735 -23.83 4.90 10.67
N VAL A 736 -22.79 5.62 11.10
CA VAL A 736 -22.85 6.56 12.24
C VAL A 736 -23.84 7.70 11.97
N ALA A 737 -23.82 8.29 10.77
CA ALA A 737 -24.79 9.31 10.37
C ALA A 737 -26.23 8.78 10.39
N ALA A 738 -26.43 7.53 9.93
CA ALA A 738 -27.75 6.88 9.97
C ALA A 738 -28.21 6.61 11.42
N ALA A 739 -27.30 6.23 12.32
CA ALA A 739 -27.60 6.06 13.73
C ALA A 739 -28.01 7.38 14.41
N LEU A 740 -27.30 8.46 14.07
CA LEU A 740 -27.51 9.80 14.65
C LEU A 740 -28.44 10.69 13.85
N GLY A 741 -29.29 10.12 12.96
CA GLY A 741 -30.19 10.87 12.11
C GLY A 741 -31.16 11.81 12.87
N SER A 742 -31.60 11.41 14.06
CA SER A 742 -32.45 12.27 14.94
C SER A 742 -31.74 13.51 15.45
N PHE A 743 -30.41 13.54 15.45
CA PHE A 743 -29.57 14.69 15.81
C PHE A 743 -29.10 15.49 14.60
N ALA A 744 -29.38 15.03 13.39
CA ALA A 744 -28.86 15.60 12.14
C ALA A 744 -27.31 15.69 12.07
N VAL A 745 -26.61 14.81 12.78
CA VAL A 745 -25.14 14.73 12.77
C VAL A 745 -24.64 14.19 11.45
N GLN A 746 -23.73 14.93 10.82
CA GLN A 746 -23.16 14.59 9.51
C GLN A 746 -21.62 14.56 9.61
N PRO A 747 -20.99 13.39 9.83
CA PRO A 747 -19.54 13.28 9.84
C PRO A 747 -18.93 13.77 8.52
N ARG A 748 -17.97 14.69 8.60
CA ARG A 748 -17.19 15.22 7.47
C ARG A 748 -15.71 15.04 7.64
N GLU A 749 -15.30 14.53 8.80
CA GLU A 749 -13.90 14.38 9.18
C GLU A 749 -13.65 13.02 9.81
N LEU A 750 -12.46 12.48 9.58
CA LEU A 750 -11.91 11.34 10.32
C LEU A 750 -10.76 11.82 11.25
N PRO A 751 -10.46 11.12 12.34
CA PRO A 751 -11.15 9.93 12.85
C PRO A 751 -12.47 10.27 13.56
N LEU A 752 -13.38 9.31 13.62
CA LEU A 752 -14.64 9.39 14.37
C LEU A 752 -14.39 9.01 15.86
N SER A 753 -13.46 9.72 16.51
CA SER A 753 -13.17 9.45 17.92
C SER A 753 -14.39 9.77 18.81
N PRO A 754 -14.54 9.10 19.97
CA PRO A 754 -15.66 9.36 20.88
C PRO A 754 -15.80 10.83 21.28
N ALA A 755 -14.69 11.51 21.57
CA ALA A 755 -14.70 12.94 21.93
C ALA A 755 -15.24 13.81 20.76
N ARG A 756 -14.81 13.57 19.54
CA ARG A 756 -15.27 14.30 18.34
C ARG A 756 -16.75 14.06 18.08
N LEU A 757 -17.20 12.81 18.11
CA LEU A 757 -18.62 12.50 17.93
C LEU A 757 -19.50 13.08 19.02
N TRP A 758 -19.03 13.01 20.29
CA TRP A 758 -19.74 13.64 21.39
C TRP A 758 -19.89 15.15 21.16
N GLN A 759 -18.83 15.84 20.73
CA GLN A 759 -18.88 17.28 20.43
C GLN A 759 -19.89 17.57 19.32
N MET A 760 -19.85 16.81 18.20
CA MET A 760 -20.82 16.95 17.11
C MET A 760 -22.27 16.78 17.57
N ILE A 761 -22.53 15.85 18.50
CA ILE A 761 -23.85 15.62 19.08
C ILE A 761 -24.26 16.82 19.95
N GLN A 762 -23.34 17.38 20.77
CA GLN A 762 -23.64 18.55 21.61
C GLN A 762 -23.94 19.80 20.75
N ASP A 763 -23.13 20.03 19.70
CA ASP A 763 -23.31 21.14 18.77
C ASP A 763 -24.68 21.04 18.06
N ALA A 764 -25.04 19.84 17.61
CA ALA A 764 -26.35 19.58 16.99
C ALA A 764 -27.52 19.80 17.96
N ARG A 765 -27.38 19.39 19.23
CA ARG A 765 -28.40 19.66 20.28
C ARG A 765 -28.53 21.15 20.54
N ALA A 766 -27.42 21.89 20.62
CA ALA A 766 -27.44 23.34 20.84
C ALA A 766 -28.10 24.07 19.66
N ALA A 767 -27.83 23.65 18.42
CA ALA A 767 -28.46 24.21 17.23
C ALA A 767 -29.96 23.86 17.10
N GLY A 768 -30.38 22.68 17.56
CA GLY A 768 -31.75 22.19 17.52
C GLY A 768 -32.64 22.63 18.70
N GLY A 769 -32.01 23.06 19.81
CA GLY A 769 -32.71 23.52 21.04
C GLY A 769 -33.43 24.85 20.91
N SER A 770 -33.46 25.45 19.70
CA SER A 770 -34.24 26.63 19.33
C SER A 770 -35.45 26.32 18.45
N ARG A 771 -35.89 25.05 18.40
CA ARG A 771 -37.16 24.68 17.72
C ARG A 771 -38.12 24.05 18.70
#